data_5c22c13d7e13743e4c05cf7ed213b5a1
#
_entry.id   5c22c13d7e13743e4c05cf7ed213b5a1
#
_cell.length_a   1.000
_cell.length_b   1.000
_cell.length_c   1.000
_cell.angle_alpha   90.00
_cell.angle_beta   90.00
_cell.angle_gamma   90.00
#
_symmetry.space_group_name_H-M   'P 1'
#
loop_
_entity.id
_entity.type
_entity.pdbx_description
1 polymer ?
#
loop_
_entity_poly.entity_id
_entity_poly.type
_entity_poly.pdbx_seq_one_letter_code
_entity_poly.pdbx_strand_id
1 'polypeptide(L)'
;MLISPPRLNIPQGENESYEEWLNHFMPSTARGGFPIGSYGQWHLGLHLSNIVGDSRTGEIDICAIADGIVIISQNSGDIQPDVNEDAEPGATYRRVDSRGVVVLRHETEIGEGDEGKIVYYSVYHHLGIISEKAQKLGMPIYRKELIGYPGRVGAQPGIHMEIFCTEENLKKITGRTSGDFDYRNKNGRMNIIYGDVHFYIPAKTNAYTFTNDIPPLDKAQPTSSGVQIGVELFLTMRFAKGQIELHTRIKVNNEYIEILPATDRRTSGKPPANTITNYSFSYHDYEYDMYLLARELQRMHPENACSSIYELLRFGRVINRENESNISANVPHWHLITMPDKSQKWVNLHQADIKIFSDGDFPPWTGWKLIDGTQDATSQCTNSEILSLLQKDGQPISKNSIAERLMNHEVNKKFSKMICKRRSEWNENYIMKMEHWRTIKSSTNPEPMTINEYNGNFKSDSLKLCFWRVLMERNNTIIPAAKLCSFQINPENVITKKFKNNNSQLNEAGKKLAASIESINTEIKSYAKGYTALLEEELFFFNPASFIAHFHKNMWLSNHELAQLIPRVYYSYNASNESKGLLNYSTALYRSCHILNRNHSFNKMARKYGLDERIRFSHLLAQELTEMFMASTTEEIGRGRQQLKNGNLVWPQPAMEYYQAFYGRGHMQLTWPDNYEKYGDYRSKKNLPDNTKGIYTDERITASSTHYWGNPKDEERRTKKKAIPKQWYPRYDPARLVEIPYNSADSGGWYWVSKTINGKTGQINISRHADRGLSSDAVGRVSVMINGGGNGYFDRQSFATFLANFLLNGRLADRNIIKHITRNNGKNLITKSIAVDFSPQRNEK
;
A
#
# COMPACT_ATOMS: atom_id res chain seq x y z
N MET A 1 -1.49 3.61 2.14
CA MET A 1 -1.62 4.76 1.22
C MET A 1 -2.30 4.31 -0.06
N LEU A 2 -3.43 4.91 -0.42
CA LEU A 2 -4.13 4.61 -1.67
C LEU A 2 -3.68 5.57 -2.77
N ILE A 3 -3.03 5.05 -3.80
CA ILE A 3 -2.57 5.82 -4.95
C ILE A 3 -2.90 5.07 -6.25
N SER A 4 -3.20 5.82 -7.31
CA SER A 4 -3.48 5.30 -8.64
C SER A 4 -2.93 6.25 -9.72
N PRO A 5 -2.78 5.80 -10.98
CA PRO A 5 -2.37 6.70 -12.05
C PRO A 5 -3.44 7.79 -12.31
N PRO A 6 -3.05 8.90 -12.95
CA PRO A 6 -3.98 9.97 -13.32
C PRO A 6 -4.93 9.59 -14.45
N ARG A 7 -4.64 8.51 -15.18
CA ARG A 7 -5.52 7.88 -16.17
C ARG A 7 -5.93 6.50 -15.72
N LEU A 8 -7.19 6.16 -15.95
CA LEU A 8 -7.79 4.90 -15.54
C LEU A 8 -8.18 4.09 -16.79
N ASN A 9 -8.52 2.80 -16.58
CA ASN A 9 -8.97 1.86 -17.64
C ASN A 9 -7.90 1.51 -18.70
N ILE A 10 -6.63 1.66 -18.36
CA ILE A 10 -5.54 1.17 -19.22
C ILE A 10 -5.26 -0.27 -18.83
N PRO A 11 -5.38 -1.24 -19.76
CA PRO A 11 -5.10 -2.63 -19.42
C PRO A 11 -3.63 -2.84 -19.10
N GLN A 12 -3.36 -3.61 -18.05
CA GLN A 12 -2.02 -4.10 -17.73
C GLN A 12 -1.81 -5.48 -18.37
N GLY A 13 -0.65 -5.72 -18.94
CA GLY A 13 -0.28 -7.03 -19.51
C GLY A 13 -0.17 -8.10 -18.41
N GLU A 14 -0.50 -9.36 -18.72
CA GLU A 14 -0.51 -10.46 -17.73
C GLU A 14 0.84 -10.67 -17.01
N ASN A 15 1.94 -10.45 -17.72
CA ASN A 15 3.30 -10.63 -17.19
C ASN A 15 4.05 -9.31 -16.95
N GLU A 16 3.37 -8.18 -17.09
CA GLU A 16 3.94 -6.87 -16.93
C GLU A 16 3.90 -6.44 -15.47
N SER A 17 5.04 -6.01 -14.92
CA SER A 17 5.07 -5.43 -13.58
C SER A 17 4.32 -4.09 -13.56
N TYR A 18 3.84 -3.70 -12.39
CA TYR A 18 3.13 -2.43 -12.24
C TYR A 18 3.99 -1.22 -12.62
N GLU A 19 5.29 -1.26 -12.36
CA GLU A 19 6.24 -0.20 -12.73
C GLU A 19 6.47 -0.14 -14.25
N GLU A 20 6.61 -1.28 -14.93
CA GLU A 20 6.71 -1.35 -16.39
C GLU A 20 5.44 -0.83 -17.04
N TRP A 21 4.28 -1.28 -16.57
CA TRP A 21 3.00 -0.80 -17.05
C TRP A 21 2.84 0.72 -16.91
N LEU A 22 3.20 1.31 -15.76
CA LEU A 22 3.17 2.76 -15.59
C LEU A 22 4.11 3.47 -16.57
N ASN A 23 5.30 2.95 -16.79
CA ASN A 23 6.28 3.54 -17.71
C ASN A 23 5.80 3.48 -19.16
N HIS A 24 4.95 2.55 -19.54
CA HIS A 24 4.38 2.49 -20.89
C HIS A 24 3.40 3.63 -21.16
N PHE A 25 2.57 4.01 -20.21
CA PHE A 25 1.58 5.07 -20.45
C PHE A 25 1.94 6.42 -19.79
N MET A 26 2.94 6.45 -18.92
CA MET A 26 3.56 7.66 -18.38
C MET A 26 5.05 7.73 -18.78
N PRO A 27 5.39 7.61 -20.09
CA PRO A 27 6.78 7.54 -20.49
C PRO A 27 7.48 8.89 -20.31
N SER A 28 8.74 8.85 -19.91
CA SER A 28 9.60 9.99 -20.01
C SER A 28 9.97 10.20 -21.48
N THR A 29 9.63 11.36 -22.02
CA THR A 29 9.88 11.69 -23.43
C THR A 29 10.96 12.74 -23.56
N ALA A 30 11.59 12.83 -24.72
CA ALA A 30 12.61 13.84 -24.98
C ALA A 30 12.11 15.29 -24.78
N ARG A 31 10.82 15.55 -24.93
CA ARG A 31 10.24 16.89 -24.80
C ARG A 31 9.72 17.22 -23.40
N GLY A 32 9.52 16.24 -22.55
CA GLY A 32 8.94 16.44 -21.22
C GLY A 32 9.34 15.34 -20.24
N GLY A 33 10.61 14.94 -20.29
CA GLY A 33 11.18 13.95 -19.38
C GLY A 33 11.63 14.56 -18.06
N PHE A 34 11.68 13.75 -17.03
CA PHE A 34 12.18 14.07 -15.70
C PHE A 34 13.62 13.50 -15.54
N PRO A 35 14.55 14.19 -14.89
CA PRO A 35 14.46 15.52 -14.28
C PRO A 35 14.93 16.64 -15.23
N ILE A 36 15.20 16.33 -16.49
CA ILE A 36 15.81 17.21 -17.47
C ILE A 36 14.98 17.25 -18.75
N GLY A 37 14.78 18.44 -19.31
CA GLY A 37 14.20 18.65 -20.62
C GLY A 37 15.25 18.64 -21.76
N SER A 38 14.78 18.70 -23.01
CA SER A 38 15.60 18.56 -24.21
C SER A 38 16.67 19.62 -24.41
N TYR A 39 16.56 20.75 -23.72
CA TYR A 39 17.59 21.83 -23.77
C TYR A 39 18.56 21.75 -22.58
N GLY A 40 18.59 20.68 -21.83
CA GLY A 40 19.45 20.54 -20.65
C GLY A 40 18.99 21.37 -19.44
N GLN A 41 17.78 21.91 -19.49
CA GLN A 41 17.18 22.59 -18.35
C GLN A 41 16.52 21.59 -17.41
N TRP A 42 16.41 21.95 -16.12
CA TRP A 42 15.61 21.23 -15.17
C TRP A 42 14.14 21.15 -15.64
N HIS A 43 13.55 19.99 -15.48
CA HIS A 43 12.14 19.73 -15.77
C HIS A 43 11.62 18.77 -14.72
N LEU A 44 10.88 19.30 -13.74
CA LEU A 44 10.58 18.64 -12.48
C LEU A 44 9.32 17.79 -12.49
N GLY A 45 8.78 17.52 -13.68
CA GLY A 45 7.60 16.69 -13.89
C GLY A 45 7.69 15.84 -15.15
N LEU A 46 6.55 15.30 -15.55
CA LEU A 46 6.37 14.53 -16.78
C LEU A 46 5.32 15.16 -17.68
N HIS A 47 5.59 15.26 -18.97
CA HIS A 47 4.56 15.52 -19.96
C HIS A 47 3.88 14.20 -20.35
N LEU A 48 2.62 14.08 -19.99
CA LEU A 48 1.77 13.00 -20.47
C LEU A 48 1.13 13.46 -21.78
N SER A 49 1.81 13.19 -22.91
CA SER A 49 1.40 13.55 -24.26
C SER A 49 0.95 12.33 -25.06
N ASN A 50 0.36 12.54 -26.25
CA ASN A 50 -0.22 11.49 -27.10
C ASN A 50 -1.35 10.72 -26.41
N ILE A 51 -2.09 11.42 -25.60
CA ILE A 51 -3.24 10.87 -24.94
C ILE A 51 -4.35 10.77 -26.00
N VAL A 52 -4.42 9.64 -26.68
CA VAL A 52 -5.50 9.34 -27.63
C VAL A 52 -6.76 8.99 -26.83
N GLY A 53 -7.87 9.64 -27.12
CA GLY A 53 -9.14 9.45 -26.44
C GLY A 53 -9.70 8.04 -26.55
N ASP A 54 -10.53 7.64 -25.60
CA ASP A 54 -11.42 6.50 -25.79
C ASP A 54 -12.30 6.79 -27.02
N SER A 55 -12.34 5.84 -27.95
CA SER A 55 -13.04 5.96 -29.22
C SER A 55 -14.53 6.26 -29.12
N ARG A 56 -15.11 6.27 -27.93
CA ARG A 56 -16.53 6.50 -27.66
C ARG A 56 -16.89 7.96 -27.30
N THR A 57 -15.99 8.71 -26.63
CA THR A 57 -16.28 10.09 -26.18
C THR A 57 -15.30 11.14 -26.68
N GLY A 58 -14.15 10.72 -27.24
CA GLY A 58 -13.11 11.66 -27.70
C GLY A 58 -12.39 12.40 -26.57
N GLU A 59 -12.85 12.30 -25.35
CA GLU A 59 -12.30 12.98 -24.17
C GLU A 59 -11.54 12.01 -23.27
N ILE A 60 -10.46 12.47 -22.69
CA ILE A 60 -9.62 11.70 -21.76
C ILE A 60 -9.72 12.32 -20.39
N ASP A 61 -10.24 11.55 -19.46
CA ASP A 61 -10.31 11.97 -18.06
C ASP A 61 -8.93 12.00 -17.43
N ILE A 62 -8.60 13.12 -16.80
CA ILE A 62 -7.50 13.25 -15.86
C ILE A 62 -8.07 13.20 -14.45
N CYS A 63 -7.68 12.19 -13.69
CA CYS A 63 -8.20 11.89 -12.37
C CYS A 63 -7.17 12.17 -11.27
N ALA A 64 -7.67 12.44 -10.07
CA ALA A 64 -6.83 12.56 -8.88
C ALA A 64 -6.11 11.24 -8.55
N ILE A 65 -4.80 11.32 -8.36
CA ILE A 65 -3.98 10.14 -8.03
C ILE A 65 -4.23 9.61 -6.62
N ALA A 66 -4.64 10.46 -5.70
CA ALA A 66 -4.95 10.14 -4.31
C ALA A 66 -5.95 11.15 -3.75
N ASP A 67 -6.50 10.86 -2.56
CA ASP A 67 -7.34 11.84 -1.86
C ASP A 67 -6.54 13.09 -1.53
N GLY A 68 -7.12 14.27 -1.76
CA GLY A 68 -6.43 15.53 -1.52
C GLY A 68 -7.40 16.71 -1.46
N ILE A 69 -6.86 17.87 -1.17
CA ILE A 69 -7.59 19.14 -1.09
C ILE A 69 -7.05 20.06 -2.18
N VAL A 70 -7.95 20.71 -2.91
CA VAL A 70 -7.59 21.71 -3.91
C VAL A 70 -6.99 22.94 -3.22
N ILE A 71 -5.70 23.21 -3.45
CA ILE A 71 -5.00 24.38 -2.91
C ILE A 71 -4.77 25.46 -3.96
N ILE A 72 -4.66 25.08 -5.23
CA ILE A 72 -4.60 25.99 -6.37
C ILE A 72 -5.57 25.48 -7.44
N SER A 73 -6.30 26.37 -8.05
CA SER A 73 -7.06 26.12 -9.26
C SER A 73 -7.12 27.39 -10.11
N GLN A 74 -6.68 27.28 -11.35
CA GLN A 74 -6.72 28.35 -12.32
C GLN A 74 -7.26 27.80 -13.63
N ASN A 75 -8.35 28.36 -14.12
CA ASN A 75 -8.94 27.95 -15.39
C ASN A 75 -7.96 28.21 -16.56
N SER A 76 -8.05 27.37 -17.57
CA SER A 76 -7.46 27.63 -18.85
C SER A 76 -8.14 28.89 -19.41
N GLY A 77 -7.43 29.99 -19.46
CA GLY A 77 -7.90 31.10 -20.27
C GLY A 77 -7.85 30.65 -21.74
N ASP A 78 -8.81 31.07 -22.55
CA ASP A 78 -8.74 30.90 -24.01
C ASP A 78 -7.47 31.52 -24.52
N ILE A 79 -6.43 30.74 -24.74
CA ILE A 79 -5.33 31.09 -25.60
C ILE A 79 -5.89 30.83 -26.99
N GLN A 80 -6.60 31.81 -27.53
CA GLN A 80 -6.83 31.84 -28.96
C GLN A 80 -5.46 31.82 -29.59
N PRO A 81 -5.11 30.87 -30.48
CA PRO A 81 -3.99 31.07 -31.34
C PRO A 81 -4.28 32.38 -32.12
N ASP A 82 -3.43 33.39 -31.99
CA ASP A 82 -3.40 34.44 -33.00
C ASP A 82 -3.08 33.71 -34.30
N VAL A 83 -4.09 33.25 -34.98
CA VAL A 83 -3.99 32.79 -36.34
C VAL A 83 -3.81 34.09 -37.14
N ASN A 84 -2.58 34.51 -37.29
CA ASN A 84 -2.25 35.44 -38.33
C ASN A 84 -2.44 34.69 -39.63
N GLU A 85 -3.60 34.84 -40.26
CA GLU A 85 -3.90 34.25 -41.57
C GLU A 85 -2.90 34.67 -42.66
N ASP A 86 -2.08 35.67 -42.40
CA ASP A 86 -1.06 36.22 -43.28
C ASP A 86 0.38 35.78 -42.94
N ALA A 87 0.55 34.71 -42.14
CA ALA A 87 1.90 34.25 -41.81
C ALA A 87 2.59 33.61 -43.02
N GLU A 88 3.69 34.21 -43.46
CA GLU A 88 4.58 33.69 -44.49
C GLU A 88 4.98 32.24 -44.26
N PRO A 89 5.19 31.43 -45.31
CA PRO A 89 5.65 30.03 -45.16
C PRO A 89 7.05 30.02 -44.53
N GLY A 90 7.13 29.65 -43.25
CA GLY A 90 8.36 29.67 -42.46
C GLY A 90 8.23 30.37 -41.10
N ALA A 91 7.13 31.03 -40.84
CA ALA A 91 6.88 31.61 -39.52
C ALA A 91 6.86 30.51 -38.45
N THR A 92 7.73 30.67 -37.44
CA THR A 92 7.81 29.76 -36.27
C THR A 92 6.46 29.66 -35.61
N TYR A 93 5.87 28.47 -35.60
CA TYR A 93 4.63 28.19 -34.91
C TYR A 93 4.69 28.66 -33.46
N ARG A 94 3.80 29.57 -33.10
CA ARG A 94 3.65 30.07 -31.75
C ARG A 94 3.29 28.89 -30.85
N ARG A 95 4.06 28.68 -29.79
CA ARG A 95 3.80 27.63 -28.79
C ARG A 95 2.45 27.93 -28.11
N VAL A 96 1.50 27.01 -28.25
CA VAL A 96 0.20 27.15 -27.61
C VAL A 96 0.18 26.16 -26.43
N ASP A 97 0.33 26.69 -25.21
CA ASP A 97 0.19 25.92 -23.99
C ASP A 97 -1.11 26.29 -23.29
N SER A 98 -1.88 25.30 -22.84
CA SER A 98 -3.05 25.54 -21.99
C SER A 98 -2.61 25.95 -20.58
N ARG A 99 -3.32 26.91 -19.98
CA ARG A 99 -2.97 27.50 -18.68
C ARG A 99 -3.68 26.87 -17.49
N GLY A 100 -4.62 25.95 -17.73
CA GLY A 100 -5.36 25.32 -16.65
C GLY A 100 -4.44 24.56 -15.72
N VAL A 101 -4.58 24.81 -14.41
CA VAL A 101 -3.79 24.11 -13.40
C VAL A 101 -4.64 23.81 -12.18
N VAL A 102 -4.44 22.62 -11.63
CA VAL A 102 -4.94 22.21 -10.33
C VAL A 102 -3.79 21.67 -9.51
N VAL A 103 -3.64 22.14 -8.28
CA VAL A 103 -2.69 21.58 -7.32
C VAL A 103 -3.48 21.00 -6.15
N LEU A 104 -3.22 19.72 -5.87
CA LEU A 104 -3.77 19.02 -4.72
C LEU A 104 -2.72 18.85 -3.63
N ARG A 105 -3.12 19.12 -2.40
CA ARG A 105 -2.38 18.74 -1.20
C ARG A 105 -2.93 17.42 -0.68
N HIS A 106 -2.09 16.44 -0.53
CA HIS A 106 -2.42 15.09 -0.06
C HIS A 106 -1.89 14.88 1.36
N GLU A 107 -2.70 14.26 2.19
CA GLU A 107 -2.33 13.78 3.51
C GLU A 107 -2.66 12.31 3.62
N THR A 108 -1.68 11.51 4.06
CA THR A 108 -1.89 10.07 4.21
C THR A 108 -0.90 9.48 5.21
N GLU A 109 -1.03 8.18 5.44
CA GLU A 109 -0.12 7.42 6.29
C GLU A 109 0.62 6.38 5.45
N ILE A 110 1.93 6.22 5.71
CA ILE A 110 2.79 5.20 5.09
C ILE A 110 3.34 4.20 6.11
N GLY A 111 3.02 4.37 7.37
CA GLY A 111 3.46 3.54 8.48
C GLY A 111 2.92 4.04 9.81
N GLU A 112 3.41 3.49 10.90
CA GLU A 112 2.95 3.75 12.26
C GLU A 112 3.51 5.05 12.85
N GLY A 113 2.67 5.78 13.59
CA GLY A 113 3.04 6.97 14.34
C GLY A 113 3.18 8.24 13.50
N ASP A 114 3.63 9.33 14.12
CA ASP A 114 3.73 10.63 13.45
C ASP A 114 4.76 10.65 12.31
N GLU A 115 5.80 9.85 12.41
CA GLU A 115 6.78 9.66 11.33
C GLU A 115 6.16 8.97 10.09
N GLY A 116 5.06 8.24 10.26
CA GLY A 116 4.31 7.63 9.17
C GLY A 116 3.33 8.57 8.49
N LYS A 117 2.99 9.71 9.10
CA LYS A 117 2.07 10.71 8.53
C LYS A 117 2.83 11.65 7.61
N ILE A 118 2.45 11.65 6.34
CA ILE A 118 3.12 12.44 5.31
C ILE A 118 2.18 13.40 4.59
N VAL A 119 2.77 14.49 4.11
CA VAL A 119 2.13 15.45 3.21
C VAL A 119 2.95 15.53 1.93
N TYR A 120 2.28 15.43 0.80
CA TYR A 120 2.87 15.67 -0.51
C TYR A 120 1.88 16.39 -1.41
N TYR A 121 2.35 16.83 -2.56
CA TYR A 121 1.57 17.64 -3.49
C TYR A 121 1.61 17.03 -4.88
N SER A 122 0.51 17.11 -5.62
CA SER A 122 0.45 16.80 -7.05
C SER A 122 -0.03 17.99 -7.84
N VAL A 123 0.63 18.26 -8.95
CA VAL A 123 0.30 19.33 -9.91
C VAL A 123 -0.24 18.70 -11.17
N TYR A 124 -1.36 19.21 -11.65
CA TYR A 124 -1.95 18.89 -12.95
C TYR A 124 -1.99 20.20 -13.75
N HIS A 125 -1.01 20.39 -14.62
CA HIS A 125 -0.86 21.63 -15.40
C HIS A 125 -1.18 21.38 -16.87
N HIS A 126 -1.42 22.44 -17.62
CA HIS A 126 -1.87 22.42 -19.02
C HIS A 126 -3.24 21.74 -19.21
N LEU A 127 -4.12 21.80 -18.21
CA LEU A 127 -5.50 21.36 -18.37
C LEU A 127 -6.25 22.31 -19.33
N GLY A 128 -7.01 21.73 -20.24
CA GLY A 128 -7.91 22.47 -21.12
C GLY A 128 -9.21 22.85 -20.44
N ILE A 129 -9.79 21.89 -19.68
CA ILE A 129 -11.02 22.08 -18.92
C ILE A 129 -10.77 21.51 -17.51
N ILE A 130 -11.17 22.24 -16.49
CA ILE A 130 -11.11 21.81 -15.08
C ILE A 130 -12.54 21.46 -14.64
N SER A 131 -12.70 20.32 -13.95
CA SER A 131 -14.01 19.91 -13.44
C SER A 131 -14.56 20.95 -12.43
N GLU A 132 -15.88 21.10 -12.36
CA GLU A 132 -16.53 22.05 -11.47
C GLU A 132 -16.09 21.92 -10.02
N LYS A 133 -15.88 20.68 -9.56
CA LYS A 133 -15.43 20.39 -8.20
C LYS A 133 -13.99 20.84 -7.98
N ALA A 134 -13.10 20.58 -8.94
CA ALA A 134 -11.68 20.93 -8.87
C ALA A 134 -11.42 22.45 -9.06
N GLN A 135 -12.39 23.22 -9.51
CA GLN A 135 -12.31 24.68 -9.55
C GLN A 135 -12.43 25.34 -8.17
N LYS A 136 -12.94 24.62 -7.17
CA LYS A 136 -13.28 25.16 -5.86
C LYS A 136 -12.15 24.93 -4.87
N LEU A 137 -11.49 26.01 -4.43
CA LEU A 137 -10.41 25.92 -3.42
C LEU A 137 -10.95 25.37 -2.09
N GLY A 138 -10.12 24.54 -1.43
CA GLY A 138 -10.47 23.87 -0.19
C GLY A 138 -11.43 22.68 -0.35
N MET A 139 -11.83 22.37 -1.60
CA MET A 139 -12.72 21.23 -1.89
C MET A 139 -11.92 19.93 -1.81
N PRO A 140 -12.45 18.90 -1.14
CA PRO A 140 -11.85 17.56 -1.17
C PRO A 140 -12.08 16.92 -2.54
N ILE A 141 -11.02 16.45 -3.14
CA ILE A 141 -11.04 15.61 -4.34
C ILE A 141 -10.52 14.24 -3.93
N TYR A 142 -11.32 13.22 -4.15
CA TYR A 142 -10.95 11.86 -3.79
C TYR A 142 -10.22 11.15 -4.94
N ARG A 143 -9.45 10.16 -4.60
CA ARG A 143 -8.75 9.32 -5.58
C ARG A 143 -9.71 8.83 -6.67
N LYS A 144 -9.26 8.91 -7.92
CA LYS A 144 -10.03 8.57 -9.14
C LYS A 144 -11.18 9.53 -9.49
N GLU A 145 -11.40 10.60 -8.73
CA GLU A 145 -12.33 11.64 -9.16
C GLU A 145 -11.72 12.49 -10.28
N LEU A 146 -12.58 12.97 -11.14
CA LEU A 146 -12.22 13.80 -12.28
C LEU A 146 -11.64 15.14 -11.82
N ILE A 147 -10.40 15.43 -12.21
CA ILE A 147 -9.76 16.75 -12.10
C ILE A 147 -10.15 17.63 -13.29
N GLY A 148 -10.11 17.06 -14.49
CA GLY A 148 -10.38 17.77 -15.73
C GLY A 148 -9.96 16.98 -16.97
N TYR A 149 -9.82 17.70 -18.05
CA TYR A 149 -9.45 17.16 -19.36
C TYR A 149 -8.14 17.77 -19.83
N PRO A 150 -7.32 17.04 -20.60
CA PRO A 150 -6.05 17.54 -21.07
C PRO A 150 -6.26 18.75 -22.00
N GLY A 151 -5.35 19.69 -21.90
CA GLY A 151 -5.23 20.79 -22.85
C GLY A 151 -4.08 20.53 -23.81
N ARG A 152 -3.21 21.50 -24.01
CA ARG A 152 -2.05 21.43 -24.92
C ARG A 152 -0.76 21.70 -24.19
N VAL A 153 0.21 20.87 -24.49
CA VAL A 153 1.63 21.05 -24.14
C VAL A 153 2.39 21.25 -25.45
N GLY A 154 2.73 22.49 -25.77
CA GLY A 154 3.12 22.85 -27.12
C GLY A 154 1.96 22.61 -28.09
N ALA A 155 2.21 21.97 -29.21
CA ALA A 155 1.15 21.65 -30.20
C ALA A 155 0.40 20.33 -29.91
N GLN A 156 0.76 19.61 -28.88
CA GLN A 156 0.26 18.26 -28.63
C GLN A 156 -0.76 18.21 -27.48
N PRO A 157 -1.86 17.42 -27.58
CA PRO A 157 -2.73 17.16 -26.46
C PRO A 157 -1.96 16.51 -25.32
N GLY A 158 -2.13 17.02 -24.12
CA GLY A 158 -1.45 16.45 -22.94
C GLY A 158 -1.56 17.33 -21.71
N ILE A 159 -0.94 16.86 -20.65
CA ILE A 159 -0.77 17.60 -19.39
C ILE A 159 0.68 17.52 -18.93
N HIS A 160 1.08 18.43 -18.06
CA HIS A 160 2.30 18.34 -17.26
C HIS A 160 1.93 17.95 -15.84
N MET A 161 2.59 16.94 -15.31
CA MET A 161 2.33 16.43 -13.96
C MET A 161 3.58 16.47 -13.11
N GLU A 162 3.46 16.99 -11.88
CA GLU A 162 4.52 16.97 -10.86
C GLU A 162 4.05 16.32 -9.59
N ILE A 163 5.01 15.74 -8.85
CA ILE A 163 4.81 15.30 -7.44
C ILE A 163 5.99 15.80 -6.62
N PHE A 164 5.70 16.51 -5.54
CA PHE A 164 6.74 17.04 -4.67
C PHE A 164 6.33 17.05 -3.19
N CYS A 165 7.33 17.21 -2.32
CA CYS A 165 7.12 17.41 -0.89
C CYS A 165 8.14 18.40 -0.31
N THR A 166 7.90 18.84 0.94
CA THR A 166 8.85 19.64 1.72
C THR A 166 9.96 18.78 2.33
N GLU A 167 11.01 19.38 2.84
CA GLU A 167 12.13 18.66 3.47
C GLU A 167 11.67 17.83 4.69
N GLU A 168 10.78 18.38 5.51
CA GLU A 168 10.19 17.66 6.63
C GLU A 168 9.52 16.36 6.17
N ASN A 169 8.73 16.45 5.12
CA ASN A 169 8.02 15.29 4.59
C ASN A 169 8.95 14.35 3.82
N LEU A 170 9.99 14.84 3.16
CA LEU A 170 11.01 13.97 2.58
C LEU A 170 11.65 13.09 3.65
N LYS A 171 12.02 13.69 4.80
CA LYS A 171 12.58 12.93 5.93
C LYS A 171 11.65 11.82 6.38
N LYS A 172 10.36 12.10 6.47
CA LYS A 172 9.34 11.06 6.79
C LYS A 172 9.22 10.01 5.69
N ILE A 173 9.24 10.41 4.43
CA ILE A 173 9.12 9.51 3.27
C ILE A 173 10.34 8.59 3.17
N THR A 174 11.55 9.14 3.15
CA THR A 174 12.78 8.39 2.83
C THR A 174 13.66 8.02 4.02
N GLY A 175 13.35 8.58 5.20
CA GLY A 175 14.19 8.45 6.41
C GLY A 175 15.43 9.35 6.43
N ARG A 176 15.64 10.19 5.40
CA ARG A 176 16.79 11.07 5.25
C ARG A 176 16.48 12.28 4.37
N THR A 177 17.32 13.29 4.43
CA THR A 177 17.25 14.50 3.59
C THR A 177 18.53 14.72 2.77
N SER A 178 19.54 13.84 2.93
CA SER A 178 20.79 13.81 2.16
C SER A 178 20.95 12.48 1.40
N GLY A 179 21.95 12.43 0.50
CA GLY A 179 22.29 11.22 -0.26
C GLY A 179 22.88 10.09 0.58
N ASP A 180 23.31 10.38 1.82
CA ASP A 180 23.96 9.40 2.68
C ASP A 180 22.96 8.38 3.21
N PHE A 181 23.29 7.11 3.04
CA PHE A 181 22.50 5.98 3.50
C PHE A 181 23.38 5.06 4.33
N ASP A 182 23.16 5.10 5.65
CA ASP A 182 23.96 4.30 6.60
C ASP A 182 23.46 2.86 6.65
N TYR A 183 23.89 2.05 5.69
CA TYR A 183 23.52 0.64 5.60
C TYR A 183 24.42 -0.30 6.41
N ARG A 184 25.59 0.18 6.89
CA ARG A 184 26.55 -0.67 7.62
C ARG A 184 26.30 -0.73 9.11
N ASN A 185 25.86 0.36 9.72
CA ASN A 185 25.83 0.50 11.18
C ASN A 185 24.45 0.26 11.79
N LYS A 186 23.37 0.55 11.07
CA LYS A 186 22.01 0.46 11.63
C LYS A 186 21.02 -0.22 10.66
N ASN A 187 20.00 -0.82 11.23
CA ASN A 187 18.85 -1.32 10.49
C ASN A 187 17.99 -0.15 9.98
N GLY A 188 17.20 -0.42 8.96
CA GLY A 188 16.12 0.45 8.51
C GLY A 188 15.04 0.67 9.56
N ARG A 189 14.09 1.51 9.21
CA ARG A 189 12.98 1.91 10.08
C ARG A 189 12.13 0.71 10.50
N MET A 190 11.52 0.80 11.69
CA MET A 190 10.64 -0.25 12.22
C MET A 190 9.16 0.07 12.02
N ASN A 191 8.84 1.34 11.98
CA ASN A 191 7.47 1.85 11.89
C ASN A 191 6.99 2.01 10.44
N ILE A 192 7.90 2.07 9.46
CA ILE A 192 7.58 2.23 8.03
C ILE A 192 8.21 1.08 7.25
N ILE A 193 7.46 0.01 7.07
CA ILE A 193 7.88 -1.21 6.37
C ILE A 193 6.82 -1.58 5.36
N TYR A 194 7.20 -1.64 4.09
CA TYR A 194 6.34 -2.10 2.99
C TYR A 194 7.20 -2.53 1.79
N GLY A 195 6.58 -3.20 0.84
CA GLY A 195 7.24 -3.68 -0.37
C GLY A 195 8.24 -4.79 -0.11
N ASP A 196 9.34 -4.75 -0.82
CA ASP A 196 10.41 -5.74 -0.73
C ASP A 196 11.24 -5.57 0.55
N VAL A 197 11.80 -6.67 1.07
CA VAL A 197 12.72 -6.67 2.20
C VAL A 197 14.16 -6.76 1.67
N HIS A 198 15.03 -5.96 2.25
CA HIS A 198 16.42 -5.85 1.78
C HIS A 198 17.39 -6.16 2.90
N PHE A 199 18.50 -6.83 2.55
CA PHE A 199 19.56 -7.16 3.48
C PHE A 199 20.91 -6.64 2.96
N TYR A 200 21.62 -5.92 3.82
CA TYR A 200 23.05 -5.70 3.64
C TYR A 200 23.80 -6.82 4.34
N ILE A 201 24.63 -7.52 3.60
CA ILE A 201 25.40 -8.67 4.08
C ILE A 201 26.90 -8.30 4.01
N PRO A 202 27.60 -8.17 5.17
CA PRO A 202 29.01 -7.84 5.22
C PRO A 202 29.89 -8.89 4.55
N ALA A 203 31.03 -8.47 3.99
CA ALA A 203 32.02 -9.35 3.35
C ALA A 203 32.55 -10.49 4.24
N LYS A 204 32.60 -10.26 5.56
CA LYS A 204 33.04 -11.26 6.55
C LYS A 204 32.01 -12.35 6.87
N THR A 205 30.79 -12.24 6.34
CA THR A 205 29.72 -13.22 6.57
C THR A 205 30.09 -14.56 5.94
N ASN A 206 29.83 -15.67 6.66
CA ASN A 206 30.07 -17.00 6.15
C ASN A 206 28.92 -17.52 5.31
N ALA A 207 29.25 -18.12 4.18
CA ALA A 207 28.37 -18.87 3.32
C ALA A 207 28.72 -20.37 3.39
N TYR A 208 27.69 -21.21 3.27
CA TYR A 208 27.81 -22.65 3.53
C TYR A 208 27.30 -23.47 2.36
N THR A 209 27.88 -24.68 2.21
CA THR A 209 27.34 -25.76 1.37
C THR A 209 27.03 -26.93 2.29
N PHE A 210 25.81 -27.43 2.27
CA PHE A 210 25.39 -28.54 3.12
C PHE A 210 25.22 -29.83 2.32
N THR A 211 25.43 -30.97 2.99
CA THR A 211 25.12 -32.27 2.44
C THR A 211 23.63 -32.34 2.11
N ASN A 212 23.30 -32.85 0.93
CA ASN A 212 21.92 -32.86 0.40
C ASN A 212 21.24 -31.47 0.28
N ASP A 213 22.02 -30.40 0.33
CA ASP A 213 21.52 -29.03 0.19
C ASP A 213 20.49 -28.60 1.28
N ILE A 214 20.61 -29.18 2.49
CA ILE A 214 19.67 -28.92 3.60
C ILE A 214 20.42 -28.23 4.74
N PRO A 215 20.07 -26.97 5.09
CA PRO A 215 20.66 -26.27 6.22
C PRO A 215 20.07 -26.78 7.56
N PRO A 216 20.85 -26.73 8.66
CA PRO A 216 20.35 -27.13 9.97
C PRO A 216 19.34 -26.14 10.51
N LEU A 217 18.24 -26.64 11.09
CA LEU A 217 17.20 -25.83 11.75
C LEU A 217 17.43 -25.65 13.24
N ASP A 218 18.23 -26.54 13.84
CA ASP A 218 18.49 -26.57 15.28
C ASP A 218 19.53 -25.56 15.75
N LYS A 219 20.27 -24.94 14.81
CA LYS A 219 21.31 -23.97 15.14
C LYS A 219 21.57 -22.93 14.06
N ALA A 220 21.83 -21.72 14.50
CA ALA A 220 22.16 -20.59 13.64
C ALA A 220 23.60 -20.63 13.10
N GLN A 221 24.51 -21.33 13.79
CA GLN A 221 25.90 -21.50 13.38
C GLN A 221 26.21 -22.99 13.23
N PRO A 222 26.42 -23.46 12.01
CA PRO A 222 26.79 -24.85 11.76
C PRO A 222 28.21 -25.18 12.30
N THR A 223 28.45 -26.44 12.59
CA THR A 223 29.77 -26.93 12.94
C THR A 223 30.71 -27.09 11.72
N SER A 224 30.17 -27.09 10.51
CA SER A 224 30.93 -27.07 9.27
C SER A 224 31.63 -25.73 9.06
N SER A 225 32.83 -25.72 8.52
CA SER A 225 33.53 -24.48 8.18
C SER A 225 32.82 -23.77 7.02
N GLY A 226 32.28 -22.62 7.29
CA GLY A 226 31.78 -21.73 6.24
C GLY A 226 32.91 -21.01 5.52
N VAL A 227 32.67 -20.57 4.30
CA VAL A 227 33.61 -19.75 3.53
C VAL A 227 33.14 -18.31 3.59
N GLN A 228 34.00 -17.37 3.93
CA GLN A 228 33.67 -15.95 3.90
C GLN A 228 33.32 -15.52 2.49
N ILE A 229 32.28 -14.68 2.39
CA ILE A 229 31.77 -14.14 1.08
C ILE A 229 32.84 -13.28 0.41
N GLY A 230 33.64 -12.53 1.17
CA GLY A 230 34.75 -11.73 0.69
C GLY A 230 34.39 -10.37 0.08
N VAL A 231 33.11 -10.12 -0.24
CA VAL A 231 32.58 -8.86 -0.73
C VAL A 231 31.25 -8.53 -0.06
N GLU A 232 30.88 -7.25 -0.06
CA GLU A 232 29.58 -6.82 0.46
C GLU A 232 28.47 -7.23 -0.54
N LEU A 233 27.39 -7.83 -0.03
CA LEU A 233 26.22 -8.17 -0.83
C LEU A 233 25.00 -7.36 -0.40
N PHE A 234 24.15 -7.04 -1.38
CA PHE A 234 22.89 -6.35 -1.22
C PHE A 234 21.79 -7.27 -1.76
N LEU A 235 21.10 -7.94 -0.85
CA LEU A 235 20.04 -8.89 -1.18
C LEU A 235 18.68 -8.22 -1.12
N THR A 236 17.84 -8.45 -2.11
CA THR A 236 16.43 -8.11 -2.11
C THR A 236 15.61 -9.40 -2.07
N MET A 237 14.71 -9.50 -1.10
CA MET A 237 13.75 -10.59 -0.96
C MET A 237 12.36 -10.06 -1.31
N ARG A 238 11.80 -10.59 -2.40
CA ARG A 238 10.48 -10.23 -2.92
C ARG A 238 9.51 -11.37 -2.74
N PHE A 239 8.31 -11.05 -2.30
CA PHE A 239 7.22 -12.00 -2.13
C PHE A 239 6.16 -11.76 -3.20
N ALA A 240 6.00 -12.69 -4.12
CA ALA A 240 5.06 -12.54 -5.22
C ALA A 240 4.46 -13.89 -5.66
N LYS A 241 3.17 -13.92 -5.92
CA LYS A 241 2.44 -15.06 -6.51
C LYS A 241 2.75 -16.42 -5.84
N GLY A 242 2.89 -16.42 -4.50
CA GLY A 242 3.21 -17.62 -3.72
C GLY A 242 4.69 -17.97 -3.65
N GLN A 243 5.56 -17.22 -4.30
CA GLN A 243 7.00 -17.47 -4.36
C GLN A 243 7.80 -16.41 -3.60
N ILE A 244 9.01 -16.77 -3.22
CA ILE A 244 10.02 -15.84 -2.71
C ILE A 244 11.11 -15.72 -3.76
N GLU A 245 11.33 -14.52 -4.28
CA GLU A 245 12.39 -14.21 -5.24
C GLU A 245 13.55 -13.53 -4.52
N LEU A 246 14.77 -13.97 -4.79
CA LEU A 246 16.00 -13.41 -4.20
C LEU A 246 16.87 -12.81 -5.29
N HIS A 247 17.16 -11.51 -5.15
CA HIS A 247 18.00 -10.76 -6.07
C HIS A 247 19.25 -10.27 -5.35
N THR A 248 20.41 -10.78 -5.72
CA THR A 248 21.70 -10.40 -5.10
C THR A 248 22.42 -9.38 -5.96
N ARG A 249 22.93 -8.32 -5.32
CA ARG A 249 23.74 -7.28 -5.99
C ARG A 249 25.07 -7.09 -5.28
N ILE A 250 26.08 -6.66 -6.06
CA ILE A 250 27.37 -6.17 -5.57
C ILE A 250 27.53 -4.70 -5.96
N LYS A 251 28.34 -3.97 -5.21
CA LYS A 251 28.67 -2.59 -5.52
C LYS A 251 30.01 -2.53 -6.28
N VAL A 252 29.99 -2.06 -7.52
CA VAL A 252 31.17 -1.88 -8.37
C VAL A 252 31.14 -0.45 -8.90
N ASN A 253 32.23 0.33 -8.69
CA ASN A 253 32.32 1.71 -9.15
C ASN A 253 31.09 2.58 -8.78
N ASN A 254 30.60 2.48 -7.54
CA ASN A 254 29.39 3.14 -7.05
C ASN A 254 28.07 2.73 -7.70
N GLU A 255 28.04 1.73 -8.57
CA GLU A 255 26.82 1.13 -9.12
C GLU A 255 26.52 -0.21 -8.45
N TYR A 256 25.22 -0.53 -8.32
CA TYR A 256 24.75 -1.80 -7.78
C TYR A 256 24.36 -2.73 -8.91
N ILE A 257 25.19 -3.75 -9.15
CA ILE A 257 25.04 -4.68 -10.27
C ILE A 257 24.44 -5.99 -9.76
N GLU A 258 23.35 -6.44 -10.39
CA GLU A 258 22.71 -7.71 -10.07
C GLU A 258 23.54 -8.89 -10.60
N ILE A 259 23.69 -9.92 -9.76
CA ILE A 259 24.37 -11.16 -10.11
C ILE A 259 23.32 -12.22 -10.38
N LEU A 260 23.29 -12.71 -11.62
CA LEU A 260 22.43 -13.82 -12.00
C LEU A 260 23.15 -15.16 -11.73
N PRO A 261 22.44 -16.17 -11.17
CA PRO A 261 23.03 -17.49 -10.95
C PRO A 261 23.39 -18.16 -12.28
N ALA A 262 24.46 -18.95 -12.28
CA ALA A 262 24.91 -19.69 -13.47
C ALA A 262 23.87 -20.74 -13.93
N THR A 263 23.15 -21.32 -12.96
CA THR A 263 22.05 -22.25 -13.20
C THR A 263 20.92 -21.88 -12.26
N ASP A 264 19.74 -21.65 -12.81
CA ASP A 264 18.57 -21.38 -11.97
C ASP A 264 18.03 -22.69 -11.38
N ARG A 265 18.45 -23.03 -10.16
CA ARG A 265 17.95 -24.22 -9.45
C ARG A 265 16.46 -24.13 -9.09
N ARG A 266 15.85 -22.94 -9.19
CA ARG A 266 14.42 -22.73 -8.94
C ARG A 266 13.53 -23.42 -9.98
N THR A 267 14.07 -23.77 -11.14
CA THR A 267 13.35 -24.41 -12.24
C THR A 267 13.55 -25.91 -12.33
N SER A 268 14.50 -26.51 -11.62
CA SER A 268 14.82 -27.92 -11.74
C SER A 268 14.19 -28.77 -10.63
N GLY A 269 13.01 -29.31 -10.89
CA GLY A 269 12.43 -30.40 -10.12
C GLY A 269 11.23 -30.02 -9.23
N LYS A 270 10.13 -30.76 -9.38
CA LYS A 270 9.02 -30.75 -8.40
C LYS A 270 9.59 -31.09 -7.01
N PRO A 271 9.29 -30.28 -5.98
CA PRO A 271 9.60 -30.71 -4.62
C PRO A 271 8.85 -32.00 -4.33
N PRO A 272 9.47 -32.99 -3.66
CA PRO A 272 8.75 -34.16 -3.21
C PRO A 272 7.61 -33.73 -2.27
N ALA A 273 6.42 -34.23 -2.54
CA ALA A 273 5.27 -34.01 -1.68
C ALA A 273 5.62 -34.47 -0.26
N ASN A 274 5.37 -33.61 0.75
CA ASN A 274 5.36 -33.92 2.18
C ASN A 274 6.68 -33.94 2.96
N THR A 275 7.74 -33.28 2.53
CA THR A 275 8.91 -33.11 3.41
C THR A 275 9.24 -31.63 3.58
N ILE A 276 9.03 -31.12 4.79
CA ILE A 276 9.48 -29.81 5.31
C ILE A 276 11.04 -29.70 5.24
N THR A 277 11.71 -30.79 4.90
CA THR A 277 13.14 -30.90 4.81
C THR A 277 13.75 -30.26 3.55
N ASN A 278 12.97 -29.93 2.55
CA ASN A 278 13.47 -29.28 1.35
C ASN A 278 13.31 -27.77 1.42
N TYR A 279 14.36 -27.11 1.88
CA TYR A 279 14.57 -25.68 1.75
C TYR A 279 14.76 -25.21 0.29
N SER A 280 14.38 -26.01 -0.69
CA SER A 280 14.33 -25.54 -2.05
C SER A 280 13.12 -24.60 -2.15
N PHE A 281 13.40 -23.32 -2.13
CA PHE A 281 12.46 -22.20 -2.11
C PHE A 281 11.67 -22.01 -3.40
N SER A 282 11.24 -23.06 -4.04
CA SER A 282 10.14 -23.00 -4.98
C SER A 282 8.82 -23.04 -4.21
N TYR A 283 8.61 -22.05 -3.34
CA TYR A 283 7.34 -21.90 -2.66
C TYR A 283 6.25 -21.67 -3.67
N HIS A 284 5.23 -22.51 -3.64
CA HIS A 284 3.97 -22.25 -4.34
C HIS A 284 2.95 -21.55 -3.41
N ASP A 285 3.20 -21.63 -2.10
CA ASP A 285 2.37 -21.09 -1.03
C ASP A 285 3.26 -20.58 0.11
N TYR A 286 4.12 -19.57 -0.17
CA TYR A 286 5.11 -19.10 0.81
C TYR A 286 4.49 -18.74 2.17
N GLU A 287 3.24 -18.26 2.19
CA GLU A 287 2.54 -17.87 3.39
C GLU A 287 2.32 -19.06 4.33
N TYR A 288 1.85 -20.18 3.76
CA TYR A 288 1.64 -21.42 4.48
C TYR A 288 2.96 -22.13 4.80
N ASP A 289 3.89 -22.12 3.87
CA ASP A 289 5.20 -22.74 4.03
C ASP A 289 5.99 -22.05 5.15
N MET A 290 5.97 -20.71 5.23
CA MET A 290 6.57 -19.97 6.34
C MET A 290 5.87 -20.27 7.67
N TYR A 291 4.54 -20.46 7.68
CA TYR A 291 3.81 -20.86 8.87
C TYR A 291 4.26 -22.25 9.34
N LEU A 292 4.40 -23.21 8.44
CA LEU A 292 4.89 -24.56 8.78
C LEU A 292 6.34 -24.51 9.28
N LEU A 293 7.20 -23.75 8.60
CA LEU A 293 8.59 -23.57 9.01
C LEU A 293 8.70 -22.89 10.38
N ALA A 294 7.87 -21.88 10.66
CA ALA A 294 7.83 -21.22 11.97
C ALA A 294 7.44 -22.20 13.09
N ARG A 295 6.49 -23.11 12.83
CA ARG A 295 6.12 -24.16 13.77
C ARG A 295 7.25 -25.17 13.99
N GLU A 296 7.94 -25.56 12.95
CA GLU A 296 9.08 -26.48 13.06
C GLU A 296 10.26 -25.84 13.80
N LEU A 297 10.58 -24.59 13.52
CA LEU A 297 11.58 -23.81 14.26
C LEU A 297 11.19 -23.65 15.73
N GLN A 298 9.90 -23.39 16.04
CA GLN A 298 9.43 -23.35 17.42
C GLN A 298 9.60 -24.72 18.12
N ARG A 299 9.42 -25.82 17.39
CA ARG A 299 9.63 -27.16 17.97
C ARG A 299 11.10 -27.37 18.39
N MET A 300 12.04 -26.82 17.64
CA MET A 300 13.48 -26.89 17.91
C MET A 300 13.96 -25.82 18.89
N HIS A 301 13.30 -24.66 18.88
CA HIS A 301 13.61 -23.49 19.73
C HIS A 301 12.38 -23.08 20.56
N PRO A 302 12.00 -23.91 21.54
CA PRO A 302 10.72 -23.77 22.26
C PRO A 302 10.61 -22.51 23.12
N GLU A 303 11.70 -21.81 23.38
CA GLU A 303 11.74 -20.53 24.06
C GLU A 303 11.20 -19.37 23.23
N ASN A 304 10.87 -19.59 21.94
CA ASN A 304 10.36 -18.58 21.04
C ASN A 304 8.88 -18.84 20.70
N ALA A 305 8.11 -17.78 20.51
CA ALA A 305 6.74 -17.88 19.99
C ALA A 305 6.77 -18.10 18.47
N CYS A 306 5.90 -18.97 17.96
CA CYS A 306 5.77 -19.23 16.54
C CYS A 306 5.44 -17.96 15.73
N SER A 307 4.59 -17.09 16.30
CA SER A 307 4.20 -15.80 15.72
C SER A 307 5.38 -14.87 15.49
N SER A 308 6.33 -14.82 16.44
CA SER A 308 7.55 -14.02 16.32
C SER A 308 8.52 -14.61 15.30
N ILE A 309 8.63 -15.94 15.26
CA ILE A 309 9.43 -16.63 14.23
C ILE A 309 8.86 -16.37 12.83
N TYR A 310 7.53 -16.33 12.68
CA TYR A 310 6.90 -15.98 11.42
C TYR A 310 7.31 -14.57 10.95
N GLU A 311 7.36 -13.58 11.86
CA GLU A 311 7.87 -12.24 11.52
C GLU A 311 9.36 -12.24 11.13
N LEU A 312 10.19 -13.04 11.83
CA LEU A 312 11.59 -13.21 11.44
C LEU A 312 11.71 -13.74 10.00
N LEU A 313 10.95 -14.78 9.65
CA LEU A 313 10.98 -15.36 8.30
C LEU A 313 10.46 -14.39 7.24
N ARG A 314 9.49 -13.56 7.59
CA ARG A 314 8.87 -12.59 6.67
C ARG A 314 9.72 -11.33 6.48
N PHE A 315 10.34 -10.81 7.55
CA PHE A 315 10.99 -9.50 7.55
C PHE A 315 12.46 -9.53 7.96
N GLY A 316 13.03 -10.71 8.21
CA GLY A 316 14.38 -10.85 8.76
C GLY A 316 14.51 -10.45 10.24
N ARG A 317 13.45 -9.93 10.84
CA ARG A 317 13.38 -9.42 12.22
C ARG A 317 11.96 -9.36 12.74
N VAL A 318 11.79 -9.27 14.06
CA VAL A 318 10.48 -8.97 14.67
C VAL A 318 10.21 -7.48 14.55
N ILE A 319 9.07 -7.13 13.94
CA ILE A 319 8.68 -5.74 13.68
C ILE A 319 7.61 -5.22 14.65
N ASN A 320 6.69 -6.05 15.10
CA ASN A 320 5.61 -5.65 16.02
C ASN A 320 6.02 -5.88 17.49
N ARG A 321 7.15 -5.31 17.92
CA ARG A 321 7.79 -5.57 19.23
C ARG A 321 6.92 -5.31 20.46
N GLU A 322 5.90 -4.48 20.34
CA GLU A 322 4.93 -4.25 21.41
C GLU A 322 4.02 -5.46 21.67
N ASN A 323 3.83 -6.30 20.66
CA ASN A 323 2.88 -7.40 20.67
C ASN A 323 3.55 -8.76 20.51
N GLU A 324 4.78 -8.80 20.01
CA GLU A 324 5.54 -10.02 19.73
C GLU A 324 6.73 -10.18 20.67
N SER A 325 7.05 -11.42 21.00
CA SER A 325 8.20 -11.73 21.85
C SER A 325 9.51 -11.58 21.09
N ASN A 326 10.58 -11.23 21.80
CA ASN A 326 11.93 -11.28 21.25
C ASN A 326 12.31 -12.71 20.82
N ILE A 327 13.13 -12.80 19.78
CA ILE A 327 13.63 -14.09 19.26
C ILE A 327 15.08 -14.31 19.69
N SER A 328 15.37 -15.53 20.09
CA SER A 328 16.73 -16.00 20.37
C SER A 328 17.61 -15.92 19.11
N ALA A 329 18.84 -15.45 19.25
CA ALA A 329 19.81 -15.43 18.15
C ALA A 329 20.15 -16.82 17.57
N ASN A 330 19.76 -17.90 18.26
CA ASN A 330 19.96 -19.27 17.79
C ASN A 330 18.94 -19.71 16.75
N VAL A 331 17.81 -19.00 16.57
CA VAL A 331 16.83 -19.31 15.52
C VAL A 331 17.40 -18.92 14.16
N PRO A 332 17.64 -19.85 13.26
CA PRO A 332 18.22 -19.53 11.94
C PRO A 332 17.18 -18.95 10.98
N HIS A 333 17.69 -18.15 10.03
CA HIS A 333 16.94 -17.66 8.87
C HIS A 333 17.76 -17.93 7.61
N TRP A 334 17.77 -19.20 7.16
CA TRP A 334 18.58 -19.65 6.05
C TRP A 334 17.99 -19.30 4.69
N HIS A 335 18.83 -18.76 3.81
CA HIS A 335 18.50 -18.55 2.39
C HIS A 335 19.66 -18.99 1.49
N LEU A 336 19.30 -19.59 0.35
CA LEU A 336 20.22 -19.92 -0.72
C LEU A 336 20.38 -18.69 -1.61
N ILE A 337 21.53 -18.02 -1.54
CA ILE A 337 21.77 -16.75 -2.25
C ILE A 337 22.87 -16.90 -3.30
N THR A 338 22.82 -16.06 -4.33
CA THR A 338 23.80 -16.06 -5.41
C THR A 338 25.08 -15.37 -4.98
N MET A 339 26.22 -16.04 -5.13
CA MET A 339 27.54 -15.52 -4.82
C MET A 339 28.15 -14.75 -6.00
N PRO A 340 29.25 -13.97 -5.80
CA PRO A 340 29.93 -13.23 -6.87
C PRO A 340 30.45 -14.12 -8.00
N ASP A 341 30.80 -15.35 -7.72
CA ASP A 341 31.21 -16.38 -8.69
C ASP A 341 30.01 -17.05 -9.41
N LYS A 342 28.79 -16.52 -9.20
CA LYS A 342 27.53 -17.05 -9.72
C LYS A 342 27.10 -18.41 -9.14
N SER A 343 27.84 -18.97 -8.20
CA SER A 343 27.41 -20.14 -7.43
C SER A 343 26.29 -19.73 -6.45
N GLN A 344 25.56 -20.72 -5.92
CA GLN A 344 24.57 -20.50 -4.87
C GLN A 344 25.04 -21.16 -3.58
N LYS A 345 24.99 -20.42 -2.47
CA LYS A 345 25.37 -20.91 -1.14
C LYS A 345 24.36 -20.46 -0.09
N TRP A 346 24.26 -21.23 0.98
CA TRP A 346 23.40 -20.94 2.10
C TRP A 346 23.99 -19.87 3.01
N VAL A 347 23.20 -18.86 3.34
CA VAL A 347 23.56 -17.82 4.30
C VAL A 347 22.45 -17.69 5.33
N ASN A 348 22.82 -17.68 6.61
CA ASN A 348 21.89 -17.34 7.67
C ASN A 348 21.73 -15.82 7.73
N LEU A 349 20.54 -15.32 7.45
CA LEU A 349 20.25 -13.87 7.46
C LEU A 349 19.92 -13.33 8.86
N HIS A 350 19.76 -14.19 9.88
CA HIS A 350 19.55 -13.78 11.26
C HIS A 350 20.89 -13.67 12.01
N GLN A 351 21.67 -12.65 11.67
CA GLN A 351 22.95 -12.33 12.30
C GLN A 351 23.00 -10.82 12.63
N ALA A 352 23.64 -10.46 13.74
CA ALA A 352 23.70 -9.08 14.24
C ALA A 352 24.34 -8.08 13.25
N ASP A 353 25.31 -8.56 12.47
CA ASP A 353 26.05 -7.74 11.51
C ASP A 353 25.27 -7.49 10.21
N ILE A 354 24.32 -8.35 9.87
CA ILE A 354 23.44 -8.17 8.72
C ILE A 354 22.42 -7.07 9.05
N LYS A 355 22.29 -6.11 8.16
CA LYS A 355 21.34 -5.01 8.34
C LYS A 355 20.14 -5.18 7.41
N ILE A 356 18.97 -4.83 7.92
CA ILE A 356 17.68 -5.14 7.32
C ILE A 356 16.94 -3.86 7.04
N PHE A 357 16.41 -3.73 5.83
CA PHE A 357 15.68 -2.57 5.30
C PHE A 357 14.41 -3.04 4.58
N SER A 358 13.62 -2.07 4.14
CA SER A 358 12.48 -2.30 3.25
C SER A 358 12.44 -1.23 2.15
N ASP A 359 11.54 -1.37 1.19
CA ASP A 359 11.28 -0.31 0.21
C ASP A 359 10.96 1.04 0.90
N GLY A 360 10.39 1.00 2.11
CA GLY A 360 10.14 2.18 2.94
C GLY A 360 11.39 2.98 3.31
N ASP A 361 12.57 2.41 3.22
CA ASP A 361 13.85 3.09 3.51
C ASP A 361 14.50 3.71 2.27
N PHE A 362 13.94 3.50 1.08
CA PHE A 362 14.51 3.96 -0.20
C PHE A 362 15.97 3.56 -0.38
N PRO A 363 16.32 2.26 -0.32
CA PRO A 363 17.70 1.83 -0.38
C PRO A 363 18.36 2.17 -1.73
N PRO A 364 19.63 2.62 -1.75
CA PRO A 364 20.29 3.05 -2.99
C PRO A 364 20.48 1.91 -4.01
N TRP A 365 20.56 0.66 -3.58
CA TRP A 365 20.62 -0.50 -4.50
C TRP A 365 19.32 -0.81 -5.22
N THR A 366 18.24 -0.12 -4.89
CA THR A 366 16.98 -0.12 -5.67
C THR A 366 16.92 1.02 -6.68
N GLY A 367 17.98 1.81 -6.78
CA GLY A 367 18.16 2.89 -7.75
C GLY A 367 17.83 4.29 -7.23
N TRP A 368 17.20 4.44 -6.07
CA TRP A 368 16.82 5.73 -5.51
C TRP A 368 18.04 6.58 -5.12
N LYS A 369 18.03 7.85 -5.56
CA LYS A 369 19.10 8.80 -5.34
C LYS A 369 18.58 10.21 -5.11
N LEU A 370 19.14 10.90 -4.13
CA LEU A 370 18.89 12.32 -3.89
C LEU A 370 19.89 13.17 -4.69
N ILE A 371 19.36 14.14 -5.42
CA ILE A 371 20.15 15.06 -6.26
C ILE A 371 19.90 16.48 -5.77
N ASP A 372 20.94 17.16 -5.38
CA ASP A 372 20.88 18.59 -5.04
C ASP A 372 21.11 19.43 -6.30
N GLY A 373 20.09 20.14 -6.73
CA GLY A 373 20.13 21.06 -7.86
C GLY A 373 20.03 22.53 -7.44
N THR A 374 20.13 22.84 -6.14
CA THR A 374 19.89 24.19 -5.61
C THR A 374 20.95 25.21 -6.04
N GLN A 375 22.13 24.73 -6.41
CA GLN A 375 23.25 25.59 -6.90
C GLN A 375 22.96 26.20 -8.27
N ASP A 376 22.07 25.61 -9.06
CA ASP A 376 21.72 26.12 -10.37
C ASP A 376 20.78 27.32 -10.25
N ALA A 377 21.32 28.51 -10.20
CA ALA A 377 20.55 29.75 -10.10
C ALA A 377 19.67 30.04 -11.32
N THR A 378 19.95 29.39 -12.45
CA THR A 378 19.13 29.37 -13.66
C THR A 378 18.44 28.03 -13.79
N SER A 379 17.56 27.86 -14.76
CA SER A 379 16.97 26.53 -15.01
C SER A 379 17.91 25.54 -15.70
N GLN A 380 19.10 25.94 -16.14
CA GLN A 380 20.11 25.04 -16.71
C GLN A 380 20.68 24.11 -15.67
N CYS A 381 20.72 22.83 -15.99
CA CYS A 381 21.32 21.81 -15.12
C CYS A 381 22.85 21.83 -15.27
N THR A 382 23.56 22.00 -14.16
CA THR A 382 25.03 21.88 -14.08
C THR A 382 25.45 20.66 -13.22
N ASN A 383 24.53 19.88 -12.73
CA ASN A 383 24.82 18.71 -11.90
C ASN A 383 25.60 17.66 -12.70
N SER A 384 26.83 17.39 -12.24
CA SER A 384 27.81 16.53 -12.96
C SER A 384 27.31 15.10 -13.16
N GLU A 385 26.52 14.58 -12.25
CA GLU A 385 26.00 13.23 -12.34
C GLU A 385 24.92 13.11 -13.43
N ILE A 386 23.97 14.05 -13.46
CA ILE A 386 22.99 14.11 -14.53
C ILE A 386 23.69 14.31 -15.89
N LEU A 387 24.65 15.23 -15.96
CA LEU A 387 25.37 15.49 -17.18
C LEU A 387 26.16 14.27 -17.66
N SER A 388 26.77 13.50 -16.75
CA SER A 388 27.47 12.25 -17.11
C SER A 388 26.55 11.21 -17.75
N LEU A 389 25.31 11.11 -17.32
CA LEU A 389 24.30 10.21 -17.92
C LEU A 389 23.84 10.70 -19.30
N LEU A 390 23.88 12.01 -19.55
CA LEU A 390 23.52 12.60 -20.84
C LEU A 390 24.68 12.56 -21.86
N GLN A 391 25.91 12.40 -21.38
CA GLN A 391 27.08 12.28 -22.25
C GLN A 391 27.11 10.92 -22.94
N LYS A 392 27.38 10.89 -24.24
CA LYS A 392 27.57 9.69 -25.05
C LYS A 392 28.98 9.62 -25.58
N ASP A 393 29.67 8.51 -25.31
CA ASP A 393 30.99 8.18 -25.89
C ASP A 393 32.03 9.30 -25.78
N GLY A 394 32.01 10.08 -24.68
CA GLY A 394 32.94 11.19 -24.46
C GLY A 394 32.66 12.43 -25.30
N GLN A 395 31.62 12.45 -26.12
CA GLN A 395 31.26 13.58 -26.95
C GLN A 395 30.63 14.71 -26.13
N PRO A 396 30.76 15.96 -26.53
CA PRO A 396 30.08 17.09 -25.91
C PRO A 396 28.55 16.92 -25.92
N ILE A 397 27.92 17.34 -24.82
CA ILE A 397 26.47 17.29 -24.70
C ILE A 397 25.83 18.28 -25.68
N SER A 398 24.87 17.81 -26.48
CA SER A 398 24.13 18.59 -27.46
C SER A 398 22.64 18.32 -27.33
N LYS A 399 21.80 19.17 -27.93
CA LYS A 399 20.33 18.98 -27.95
C LYS A 399 19.94 17.58 -28.46
N ASN A 400 20.60 17.10 -29.52
CA ASN A 400 20.32 15.79 -30.11
C ASN A 400 20.79 14.64 -29.19
N SER A 401 21.97 14.76 -28.57
CA SER A 401 22.46 13.75 -27.65
C SER A 401 21.59 13.68 -26.39
N ILE A 402 21.11 14.81 -25.87
CA ILE A 402 20.15 14.83 -24.76
C ILE A 402 18.87 14.10 -25.16
N ALA A 403 18.27 14.44 -26.31
CA ALA A 403 17.03 13.81 -26.78
C ALA A 403 17.19 12.29 -26.94
N GLU A 404 18.31 11.84 -27.54
CA GLU A 404 18.61 10.40 -27.67
C GLU A 404 18.77 9.71 -26.31
N ARG A 405 19.51 10.35 -25.38
CA ARG A 405 19.74 9.79 -24.05
C ARG A 405 18.45 9.76 -23.21
N LEU A 406 17.58 10.74 -23.34
CA LEU A 406 16.26 10.74 -22.68
C LEU A 406 15.31 9.66 -23.22
N MET A 407 15.55 9.16 -24.42
CA MET A 407 14.81 8.01 -24.98
C MET A 407 15.45 6.65 -24.64
N ASN A 408 16.66 6.65 -24.08
CA ASN A 408 17.34 5.42 -23.71
C ASN A 408 16.74 4.83 -22.42
N HIS A 409 16.36 3.57 -22.46
CA HIS A 409 15.69 2.88 -21.36
C HIS A 409 16.51 2.89 -20.05
N GLU A 410 17.81 2.59 -20.12
CA GLU A 410 18.68 2.53 -18.93
C GLU A 410 18.90 3.92 -18.31
N VAL A 411 19.01 4.95 -19.12
CA VAL A 411 19.13 6.33 -18.65
C VAL A 411 17.82 6.77 -17.99
N ASN A 412 16.69 6.50 -18.63
CA ASN A 412 15.37 6.81 -18.08
C ASN A 412 15.12 6.10 -16.75
N LYS A 413 15.52 4.85 -16.64
CA LYS A 413 15.41 4.07 -15.39
C LYS A 413 16.21 4.72 -14.26
N LYS A 414 17.41 5.24 -14.54
CA LYS A 414 18.22 5.97 -13.55
C LYS A 414 17.58 7.33 -13.21
N PHE A 415 17.14 8.08 -14.19
CA PHE A 415 16.47 9.36 -13.98
C PHE A 415 15.16 9.24 -13.20
N SER A 416 14.37 8.24 -13.50
CA SER A 416 13.07 8.03 -12.84
C SER A 416 13.16 7.76 -11.34
N LYS A 417 14.32 7.33 -10.84
CA LYS A 417 14.60 7.08 -9.41
C LYS A 417 15.34 8.23 -8.73
N MET A 418 15.52 9.36 -9.39
CA MET A 418 16.11 10.56 -8.77
C MET A 418 15.04 11.33 -7.99
N ILE A 419 15.43 11.87 -6.84
CA ILE A 419 14.66 12.82 -6.05
C ILE A 419 15.43 14.13 -6.10
N CYS A 420 14.86 15.14 -6.74
CA CYS A 420 15.58 16.37 -7.05
C CYS A 420 15.18 17.48 -6.08
N LYS A 421 16.15 18.03 -5.35
CA LYS A 421 15.98 19.19 -4.48
C LYS A 421 16.11 20.46 -5.31
N ARG A 422 15.01 21.20 -5.48
CA ARG A 422 14.96 22.44 -6.27
C ARG A 422 13.81 23.34 -5.83
N ARG A 423 13.85 24.62 -6.23
CA ARG A 423 12.66 25.48 -6.23
C ARG A 423 11.80 25.15 -7.47
N SER A 424 10.50 25.37 -7.35
CA SER A 424 9.58 25.13 -8.47
C SER A 424 9.96 25.93 -9.70
N GLU A 425 9.90 25.31 -10.87
CA GLU A 425 10.13 25.96 -12.16
C GLU A 425 9.02 26.95 -12.58
N TRP A 426 7.86 26.85 -11.97
CA TRP A 426 6.70 27.75 -12.20
C TRP A 426 6.73 29.02 -11.36
N ASN A 427 7.92 29.48 -11.00
CA ASN A 427 8.18 30.72 -10.27
C ASN A 427 8.65 31.82 -11.26
N GLU A 428 8.05 33.00 -11.15
CA GLU A 428 8.38 34.15 -12.05
C GLU A 428 9.87 34.47 -12.07
N ASN A 429 10.57 34.39 -10.96
CA ASN A 429 12.00 34.62 -10.87
C ASN A 429 12.82 33.67 -11.76
N TYR A 430 12.34 32.43 -11.96
CA TYR A 430 12.96 31.46 -12.85
C TYR A 430 12.83 31.88 -14.32
N ILE A 431 11.62 32.30 -14.72
CA ILE A 431 11.36 32.77 -16.09
C ILE A 431 12.25 33.95 -16.42
N MET A 432 12.43 34.89 -15.49
CA MET A 432 13.29 36.05 -15.69
C MET A 432 14.77 35.66 -15.89
N LYS A 433 15.21 34.58 -15.27
CA LYS A 433 16.60 34.09 -15.40
C LYS A 433 16.85 33.21 -16.65
N MET A 434 15.80 32.78 -17.32
CA MET A 434 15.89 31.95 -18.53
C MET A 434 16.42 32.75 -19.73
N GLU A 435 16.33 34.10 -19.74
CA GLU A 435 16.74 34.95 -20.83
C GLU A 435 18.16 34.63 -21.30
N HIS A 436 19.11 34.55 -20.35
CA HIS A 436 20.51 34.37 -20.63
C HIS A 436 20.80 33.12 -21.50
N TRP A 437 20.24 31.97 -21.13
CA TRP A 437 20.53 30.73 -21.86
C TRP A 437 19.60 30.50 -23.07
N ARG A 438 18.43 31.11 -23.09
CA ARG A 438 17.50 31.01 -24.22
C ARG A 438 17.95 31.87 -25.43
N THR A 439 18.62 32.95 -25.17
CA THR A 439 19.08 33.90 -26.23
C THR A 439 20.53 33.67 -26.69
N ILE A 440 21.30 32.83 -26.01
CA ILE A 440 22.67 32.50 -26.36
C ILE A 440 22.75 31.16 -27.11
N LYS A 441 23.49 31.15 -28.21
CA LYS A 441 23.78 29.94 -28.98
C LYS A 441 24.73 29.02 -28.20
N SER A 442 24.33 27.78 -28.04
CA SER A 442 25.14 26.72 -27.39
C SER A 442 24.87 25.37 -28.05
N SER A 443 25.63 24.35 -27.66
CA SER A 443 25.39 22.99 -28.13
C SER A 443 24.02 22.47 -27.73
N THR A 444 23.52 22.92 -26.58
CA THR A 444 22.19 22.55 -26.07
C THR A 444 21.08 23.47 -26.57
N ASN A 445 21.43 24.64 -27.08
CA ASN A 445 20.53 25.61 -27.71
C ASN A 445 21.12 26.10 -29.03
N PRO A 446 21.12 25.28 -30.11
CA PRO A 446 21.71 25.62 -31.39
C PRO A 446 20.95 26.69 -32.13
N GLU A 447 19.69 26.89 -31.85
CA GLU A 447 18.81 27.89 -32.47
C GLU A 447 18.26 28.82 -31.37
N PRO A 448 19.06 29.79 -30.88
CA PRO A 448 18.64 30.67 -29.80
C PRO A 448 17.55 31.64 -30.28
N MET A 449 16.67 31.99 -29.35
CA MET A 449 15.71 33.08 -29.56
C MET A 449 16.43 34.42 -29.67
N THR A 450 15.89 35.33 -30.43
CA THR A 450 16.27 36.74 -30.31
C THR A 450 15.77 37.30 -28.98
N ILE A 451 16.42 38.36 -28.51
CA ILE A 451 15.99 39.07 -27.28
C ILE A 451 14.57 39.61 -27.43
N ASN A 452 14.19 40.04 -28.63
CA ASN A 452 12.85 40.54 -28.92
C ASN A 452 11.82 39.41 -28.87
N GLU A 453 12.07 38.23 -29.39
CA GLU A 453 11.19 37.06 -29.28
C GLU A 453 11.07 36.61 -27.84
N TYR A 454 12.18 36.63 -27.09
CA TYR A 454 12.12 36.26 -25.66
C TYR A 454 11.25 37.23 -24.86
N ASN A 455 11.48 38.53 -24.97
CA ASN A 455 10.75 39.55 -24.21
C ASN A 455 9.31 39.74 -24.70
N GLY A 456 9.04 39.60 -26.00
CA GLY A 456 7.71 39.77 -26.58
C GLY A 456 6.75 38.63 -26.22
N ASN A 457 7.08 37.42 -26.66
CA ASN A 457 6.14 36.29 -26.61
C ASN A 457 6.50 35.29 -25.54
N PHE A 458 7.76 34.79 -25.52
CA PHE A 458 8.12 33.66 -24.63
C PHE A 458 8.00 34.02 -23.16
N LYS A 459 8.53 35.16 -22.73
CA LYS A 459 8.48 35.61 -21.33
C LYS A 459 7.05 35.86 -20.88
N SER A 460 6.28 36.59 -21.68
CA SER A 460 4.87 36.87 -21.37
C SER A 460 4.03 35.59 -21.24
N ASP A 461 4.19 34.65 -22.16
CA ASP A 461 3.41 33.40 -22.13
C ASP A 461 3.89 32.46 -21.01
N SER A 462 5.19 32.41 -20.76
CA SER A 462 5.73 31.64 -19.63
C SER A 462 5.30 32.21 -18.28
N LEU A 463 5.25 33.52 -18.11
CA LEU A 463 4.71 34.14 -16.88
C LEU A 463 3.24 33.82 -16.64
N LYS A 464 2.47 33.64 -17.71
CA LYS A 464 1.06 33.24 -17.61
C LYS A 464 0.89 31.79 -17.13
N LEU A 465 1.93 30.96 -17.25
CA LEU A 465 1.97 29.59 -16.77
C LEU A 465 2.42 29.48 -15.30
N CYS A 466 2.96 30.55 -14.72
CA CYS A 466 3.43 30.59 -13.34
C CYS A 466 2.27 30.61 -12.34
N PHE A 467 1.79 29.46 -11.95
CA PHE A 467 0.60 29.32 -11.10
C PHE A 467 0.85 29.67 -9.61
N TRP A 468 2.08 29.70 -9.14
CA TRP A 468 2.39 30.14 -7.78
C TRP A 468 2.01 31.60 -7.52
N ARG A 469 1.95 32.44 -8.55
CA ARG A 469 1.44 33.80 -8.45
C ARG A 469 0.02 33.86 -7.89
N VAL A 470 -0.83 32.91 -8.24
CA VAL A 470 -2.21 32.84 -7.79
C VAL A 470 -2.30 32.71 -6.25
N LEU A 471 -1.35 32.06 -5.61
CA LEU A 471 -1.25 32.02 -4.15
C LEU A 471 -0.83 33.36 -3.55
N MET A 472 0.11 34.06 -4.17
CA MET A 472 0.56 35.37 -3.69
C MET A 472 -0.52 36.43 -3.77
N GLU A 473 -1.23 36.48 -4.88
CA GLU A 473 -2.33 37.46 -5.07
C GLU A 473 -3.53 37.21 -4.13
N ARG A 474 -3.73 35.94 -3.73
CA ARG A 474 -4.83 35.55 -2.86
C ARG A 474 -4.48 35.45 -1.37
N ASN A 475 -3.24 35.72 -0.98
CA ASN A 475 -2.84 35.78 0.44
C ASN A 475 -3.59 36.84 1.24
N ASN A 476 -4.22 37.82 0.60
CA ASN A 476 -5.15 38.77 1.24
C ASN A 476 -6.55 38.19 1.41
N THR A 477 -6.85 37.06 0.80
CA THR A 477 -8.09 36.29 1.00
C THR A 477 -7.69 34.95 1.63
N ILE A 478 -7.43 34.95 2.93
CA ILE A 478 -7.32 33.75 3.76
C ILE A 478 -8.48 32.86 3.37
N ILE A 479 -8.17 31.66 2.83
CA ILE A 479 -9.19 30.61 2.70
C ILE A 479 -9.70 30.45 4.13
N PRO A 480 -10.94 30.84 4.46
CA PRO A 480 -11.39 30.73 5.84
C PRO A 480 -11.18 29.29 6.26
N ALA A 481 -10.57 29.10 7.44
CA ALA A 481 -10.35 27.76 8.02
C ALA A 481 -11.64 26.91 7.98
N ALA A 482 -12.81 27.55 7.96
CA ALA A 482 -14.11 26.95 7.76
C ALA A 482 -14.29 26.25 6.38
N LYS A 483 -13.61 26.64 5.30
CA LYS A 483 -13.72 25.97 3.99
C LYS A 483 -12.74 24.78 3.84
N LEU A 484 -11.63 24.81 4.54
CA LEU A 484 -10.76 23.63 4.70
C LEU A 484 -11.40 22.55 5.56
N CYS A 485 -12.46 22.90 6.28
CA CYS A 485 -13.21 22.01 7.16
C CYS A 485 -14.21 21.11 6.43
N SER A 486 -14.20 21.00 5.09
CA SER A 486 -15.08 20.05 4.39
C SER A 486 -14.82 18.59 4.75
N PHE A 487 -13.63 18.29 5.33
CA PHE A 487 -13.39 17.03 6.01
C PHE A 487 -13.82 17.01 7.48
N GLN A 488 -14.21 18.16 8.07
CA GLN A 488 -14.64 18.18 9.46
C GLN A 488 -15.99 17.47 9.62
N ILE A 489 -15.99 16.55 10.57
CA ILE A 489 -17.21 15.86 10.99
C ILE A 489 -17.87 16.73 12.05
N ASN A 490 -19.15 17.08 11.84
CA ASN A 490 -19.90 17.77 12.89
C ASN A 490 -20.29 16.76 14.00
N PRO A 491 -19.73 16.91 15.23
CA PRO A 491 -20.03 15.98 16.32
C PRO A 491 -21.51 15.92 16.67
N GLU A 492 -22.24 17.01 16.54
CA GLU A 492 -23.65 17.08 16.90
C GLU A 492 -24.53 16.22 15.99
N ASN A 493 -24.20 16.13 14.70
CA ASN A 493 -24.98 15.31 13.76
C ASN A 493 -24.81 13.81 13.97
N VAL A 494 -23.69 13.38 14.58
CA VAL A 494 -23.41 11.97 14.88
C VAL A 494 -24.05 11.55 16.20
N ILE A 495 -24.11 12.45 17.16
CA ILE A 495 -24.52 12.16 18.55
C ILE A 495 -26.04 12.28 18.73
N THR A 496 -26.72 13.15 18.01
CA THR A 496 -28.07 13.58 18.35
C THR A 496 -29.19 12.63 17.97
N LYS A 497 -29.03 11.72 17.01
CA LYS A 497 -30.16 10.87 16.56
C LYS A 497 -30.18 9.44 17.11
N LYS A 498 -29.08 8.92 17.64
CA LYS A 498 -28.99 7.51 18.07
C LYS A 498 -28.66 7.27 19.54
N PHE A 499 -28.13 8.27 20.25
CA PHE A 499 -27.57 8.09 21.57
C PHE A 499 -28.34 8.82 22.70
N LYS A 500 -29.43 9.49 22.39
CA LYS A 500 -30.24 10.21 23.39
C LYS A 500 -31.14 9.36 24.29
N ASN A 501 -31.23 8.07 24.08
CA ASN A 501 -32.07 7.19 24.87
C ASN A 501 -31.27 6.27 25.80
N ASN A 502 -31.22 6.67 27.06
CA ASN A 502 -31.20 5.85 28.28
C ASN A 502 -30.07 4.82 28.48
N ASN A 503 -28.77 5.19 28.34
CA ASN A 503 -27.77 4.36 28.98
C ASN A 503 -26.46 5.11 29.27
N SER A 504 -25.97 5.12 30.52
CA SER A 504 -24.77 5.84 30.95
C SER A 504 -23.49 5.41 30.19
N GLN A 505 -23.44 4.16 29.76
CA GLN A 505 -22.32 3.66 28.94
C GLN A 505 -22.32 4.22 27.49
N LEU A 506 -23.50 4.50 26.96
CA LEU A 506 -23.66 5.14 25.64
C LEU A 506 -23.29 6.62 25.68
N ASN A 507 -23.47 7.30 26.82
CA ASN A 507 -23.01 8.68 27.00
C ASN A 507 -21.46 8.78 27.05
N GLU A 508 -20.77 7.84 27.64
CA GLU A 508 -19.30 7.77 27.62
C GLU A 508 -18.75 7.44 26.23
N ALA A 509 -19.36 6.53 25.51
CA ALA A 509 -19.01 6.23 24.10
C ALA A 509 -19.25 7.44 23.19
N GLY A 510 -20.34 8.17 23.39
CA GLY A 510 -20.65 9.40 22.69
C GLY A 510 -19.65 10.52 22.97
N LYS A 511 -19.22 10.69 24.22
CA LYS A 511 -18.18 11.67 24.62
C LYS A 511 -16.81 11.31 24.03
N LYS A 512 -16.44 10.04 24.04
CA LYS A 512 -15.20 9.56 23.40
C LYS A 512 -15.22 9.76 21.89
N LEU A 513 -16.36 9.53 21.24
CA LEU A 513 -16.54 9.80 19.82
C LEU A 513 -16.42 11.29 19.52
N ALA A 514 -17.07 12.17 20.29
CA ALA A 514 -16.97 13.62 20.14
C ALA A 514 -15.54 14.10 20.29
N ALA A 515 -14.82 13.65 21.32
CA ALA A 515 -13.43 13.99 21.56
C ALA A 515 -12.51 13.54 20.42
N SER A 516 -12.71 12.33 19.88
CA SER A 516 -11.95 11.83 18.73
C SER A 516 -12.21 12.65 17.46
N ILE A 517 -13.47 13.02 17.20
CA ILE A 517 -13.84 13.88 16.07
C ILE A 517 -13.24 15.28 16.23
N GLU A 518 -13.22 15.82 17.43
CA GLU A 518 -12.66 17.15 17.72
C GLU A 518 -11.14 17.16 17.61
N SER A 519 -10.46 16.08 18.00
CA SER A 519 -9.03 15.88 17.77
C SER A 519 -8.70 15.85 16.29
N ILE A 520 -9.45 15.07 15.49
CA ILE A 520 -9.30 15.00 14.03
C ILE A 520 -9.54 16.37 13.40
N ASN A 521 -10.59 17.09 13.83
CA ASN A 521 -10.90 18.40 13.32
C ASN A 521 -9.83 19.45 13.68
N THR A 522 -9.21 19.34 14.85
CA THR A 522 -8.13 20.23 15.31
C THR A 522 -6.87 19.99 14.49
N GLU A 523 -6.55 18.73 14.20
CA GLU A 523 -5.45 18.33 13.33
C GLU A 523 -5.64 18.93 11.92
N ILE A 524 -6.82 18.79 11.32
CA ILE A 524 -7.17 19.41 10.02
C ILE A 524 -6.97 20.93 10.03
N LYS A 525 -7.33 21.63 11.11
CA LYS A 525 -7.16 23.10 11.24
C LYS A 525 -5.71 23.55 11.28
N SER A 526 -4.80 22.76 11.86
CA SER A 526 -3.37 23.09 11.95
C SER A 526 -2.69 23.12 10.59
N TYR A 527 -3.21 22.37 9.60
CA TYR A 527 -2.66 22.26 8.26
C TYR A 527 -2.90 23.48 7.37
N ALA A 528 -3.89 24.31 7.69
CA ALA A 528 -4.26 25.46 6.86
C ALA A 528 -3.21 26.60 6.89
N LYS A 529 -2.25 26.58 7.79
CA LYS A 529 -1.29 27.69 8.02
C LYS A 529 -0.04 27.66 7.15
N GLY A 530 0.23 26.59 6.38
CA GLY A 530 1.54 26.32 5.80
C GLY A 530 1.73 26.66 4.32
N TYR A 531 0.70 27.12 3.58
CA TYR A 531 0.81 27.20 2.10
C TYR A 531 1.74 28.29 1.57
N THR A 532 1.94 29.37 2.28
CA THR A 532 2.79 30.49 1.85
C THR A 532 4.26 30.15 1.92
N ALA A 533 4.68 29.26 2.80
CA ALA A 533 6.07 28.82 2.90
C ALA A 533 6.53 28.03 1.67
N LEU A 534 5.64 27.33 0.97
CA LEU A 534 5.98 26.52 -0.21
C LEU A 534 6.57 27.35 -1.37
N LEU A 535 6.31 28.65 -1.41
CA LEU A 535 6.76 29.55 -2.48
C LEU A 535 8.27 29.87 -2.41
N GLU A 536 8.81 29.88 -1.22
CA GLU A 536 10.21 30.29 -0.97
C GLU A 536 11.10 29.11 -0.62
N GLU A 537 10.51 27.94 -0.31
CA GLU A 537 11.22 26.75 0.10
C GLU A 537 11.80 25.98 -1.10
N GLU A 538 12.88 25.29 -0.83
CA GLU A 538 13.43 24.27 -1.68
C GLU A 538 12.59 23.00 -1.49
N LEU A 539 12.03 22.50 -2.58
CA LEU A 539 11.14 21.35 -2.61
C LEU A 539 11.86 20.13 -3.19
N PHE A 540 11.34 18.96 -2.87
CA PHE A 540 11.86 17.69 -3.36
C PHE A 540 10.89 17.07 -4.35
N PHE A 541 11.32 16.99 -5.60
CA PHE A 541 10.52 16.52 -6.72
C PHE A 541 10.84 15.06 -7.03
N PHE A 542 9.80 14.30 -7.31
CA PHE A 542 9.85 12.90 -7.71
C PHE A 542 9.38 12.75 -9.15
N ASN A 543 9.91 11.76 -9.84
CA ASN A 543 9.25 11.31 -11.07
C ASN A 543 7.86 10.78 -10.73
N PRO A 544 6.78 11.32 -11.31
CA PRO A 544 5.41 10.93 -10.95
C PRO A 544 5.11 9.44 -11.15
N ALA A 545 5.58 8.82 -12.23
CA ALA A 545 5.36 7.40 -12.46
C ALA A 545 6.06 6.55 -11.40
N SER A 546 7.33 6.85 -11.09
CA SER A 546 8.08 6.12 -10.06
C SER A 546 7.55 6.33 -8.65
N PHE A 547 7.05 7.52 -8.32
CA PHE A 547 6.38 7.78 -7.04
C PHE A 547 5.12 6.93 -6.90
N ILE A 548 4.27 6.93 -7.92
CA ILE A 548 3.04 6.12 -7.94
C ILE A 548 3.37 4.63 -7.84
N ALA A 549 4.35 4.13 -8.62
CA ALA A 549 4.77 2.74 -8.59
C ALA A 549 5.31 2.32 -7.23
N HIS A 550 6.13 3.17 -6.62
CA HIS A 550 6.73 2.92 -5.33
C HIS A 550 5.68 2.81 -4.23
N PHE A 551 4.79 3.79 -4.13
CA PHE A 551 3.76 3.83 -3.10
C PHE A 551 2.57 2.91 -3.39
N HIS A 552 2.42 2.42 -4.62
CA HIS A 552 1.45 1.35 -4.92
C HIS A 552 1.71 0.07 -4.12
N LYS A 553 2.95 -0.18 -3.74
CA LYS A 553 3.35 -1.31 -2.88
C LYS A 553 2.97 -1.10 -1.41
N ASN A 554 2.63 0.13 -1.01
CA ASN A 554 2.29 0.46 0.37
C ASN A 554 0.76 0.38 0.57
N MET A 555 0.32 -0.65 1.27
CA MET A 555 -1.08 -0.82 1.69
C MET A 555 -1.29 -0.52 3.18
N TRP A 556 -0.41 0.27 3.80
CA TRP A 556 -0.73 0.89 5.07
C TRP A 556 -1.74 2.01 4.82
N LEU A 557 -2.93 1.87 5.38
CA LEU A 557 -4.06 2.76 5.10
C LEU A 557 -4.38 3.61 6.32
N SER A 558 -4.58 4.90 6.10
CA SER A 558 -5.14 5.78 7.13
C SER A 558 -6.57 5.36 7.48
N ASN A 559 -7.04 5.79 8.64
CA ASN A 559 -8.41 5.50 9.04
C ASN A 559 -9.45 6.13 8.09
N HIS A 560 -9.12 7.24 7.44
CA HIS A 560 -9.96 7.88 6.42
C HIS A 560 -10.03 7.03 5.14
N GLU A 561 -8.92 6.47 4.71
CA GLU A 561 -8.88 5.55 3.57
C GLU A 561 -9.63 4.25 3.88
N LEU A 562 -9.44 3.68 5.07
CA LEU A 562 -10.16 2.48 5.51
C LEU A 562 -11.67 2.71 5.64
N ALA A 563 -12.08 3.90 6.10
CA ALA A 563 -13.50 4.23 6.19
C ALA A 563 -14.20 4.18 4.82
N GLN A 564 -13.52 4.60 3.75
CA GLN A 564 -14.06 4.54 2.39
C GLN A 564 -14.22 3.09 1.90
N LEU A 565 -13.50 2.14 2.49
CA LEU A 565 -13.55 0.71 2.17
C LEU A 565 -14.69 -0.04 2.92
N ILE A 566 -15.33 0.60 3.89
CA ILE A 566 -16.50 0.00 4.55
C ILE A 566 -17.73 0.28 3.68
N PRO A 567 -18.41 -0.76 3.12
CA PRO A 567 -19.56 -0.57 2.24
C PRO A 567 -20.68 0.24 2.91
N ARG A 568 -21.43 0.98 2.11
CA ARG A 568 -22.61 1.73 2.60
C ARG A 568 -23.79 0.83 2.94
N VAL A 569 -23.82 -0.33 2.31
CA VAL A 569 -24.99 -1.22 2.27
C VAL A 569 -24.58 -2.62 2.73
N TYR A 570 -25.42 -3.21 3.53
CA TYR A 570 -25.32 -4.62 3.93
C TYR A 570 -26.39 -5.46 3.18
N TYR A 571 -25.94 -6.54 2.52
CA TYR A 571 -26.79 -7.44 1.76
C TYR A 571 -27.12 -8.68 2.61
N SER A 572 -28.34 -8.77 3.14
CA SER A 572 -28.74 -9.92 3.95
C SER A 572 -28.89 -11.18 3.11
N TYR A 573 -28.45 -12.32 3.66
CA TYR A 573 -28.59 -13.65 3.04
C TYR A 573 -30.03 -13.97 2.63
N ASN A 574 -31.00 -13.59 3.44
CA ASN A 574 -32.43 -13.86 3.24
C ASN A 574 -33.20 -12.69 2.61
N ALA A 575 -32.54 -11.60 2.26
CA ALA A 575 -33.24 -10.47 1.72
C ALA A 575 -33.55 -10.64 0.24
N SER A 576 -34.78 -10.47 -0.10
CA SER A 576 -35.21 -10.10 -1.44
C SER A 576 -34.51 -8.79 -1.82
N ASN A 577 -33.54 -8.79 -2.68
CA ASN A 577 -32.92 -7.69 -3.45
C ASN A 577 -32.75 -6.32 -2.79
N GLU A 578 -33.17 -6.10 -1.54
CA GLU A 578 -33.15 -4.82 -0.87
C GLU A 578 -31.94 -4.69 0.06
N SER A 579 -31.21 -3.61 -0.12
CA SER A 579 -30.15 -3.20 0.75
C SER A 579 -30.67 -2.89 2.16
N LYS A 580 -30.10 -3.47 3.21
CA LYS A 580 -30.48 -3.17 4.58
C LYS A 580 -29.51 -2.17 5.19
N GLY A 581 -29.99 -0.96 5.43
CA GLY A 581 -29.31 0.07 6.17
C GLY A 581 -28.20 0.77 5.39
N LEU A 582 -28.26 2.08 5.36
CA LEU A 582 -27.18 2.92 4.82
C LEU A 582 -26.25 3.31 5.97
N LEU A 583 -24.99 2.91 5.86
CA LEU A 583 -23.94 3.40 6.73
C LEU A 583 -23.45 4.76 6.19
N ASN A 584 -23.30 5.75 7.05
CA ASN A 584 -22.72 7.03 6.69
C ASN A 584 -21.22 7.07 6.97
N TYR A 585 -20.53 8.06 6.38
CA TYR A 585 -19.10 8.23 6.51
C TYR A 585 -18.63 8.37 7.96
N SER A 586 -19.32 9.16 8.79
CA SER A 586 -18.93 9.36 10.21
C SER A 586 -18.94 8.05 10.99
N THR A 587 -19.95 7.21 10.76
CA THR A 587 -20.01 5.89 11.38
C THR A 587 -18.95 4.95 10.82
N ALA A 588 -18.67 5.00 9.52
CA ALA A 588 -17.61 4.20 8.90
C ALA A 588 -16.22 4.61 9.47
N LEU A 589 -15.97 5.91 9.61
CA LEU A 589 -14.73 6.42 10.20
C LEU A 589 -14.58 6.00 11.67
N TYR A 590 -15.66 6.10 12.46
CA TYR A 590 -15.66 5.59 13.83
C TYR A 590 -15.30 4.10 13.89
N ARG A 591 -15.92 3.28 13.04
CA ARG A 591 -15.66 1.83 12.97
C ARG A 591 -14.22 1.53 12.52
N SER A 592 -13.71 2.31 11.58
CA SER A 592 -12.32 2.21 11.16
C SER A 592 -11.36 2.49 12.32
N CYS A 593 -11.52 3.61 13.02
CA CYS A 593 -10.63 4.05 14.10
C CYS A 593 -10.67 3.14 15.33
N HIS A 594 -11.88 2.70 15.73
CA HIS A 594 -12.09 2.11 17.05
C HIS A 594 -12.33 0.61 17.05
N ILE A 595 -12.60 0.02 15.89
CA ILE A 595 -12.91 -1.40 15.77
C ILE A 595 -11.98 -2.09 14.80
N LEU A 596 -11.99 -1.71 13.52
CA LEU A 596 -11.22 -2.39 12.48
C LEU A 596 -9.71 -2.18 12.66
N ASN A 597 -9.27 -0.92 12.81
CA ASN A 597 -7.85 -0.56 12.81
C ASN A 597 -7.40 0.09 14.12
N ARG A 598 -8.03 -0.27 15.22
CA ARG A 598 -7.64 0.24 16.54
C ARG A 598 -6.17 -0.06 16.83
N ASN A 599 -5.37 0.98 17.16
CA ASN A 599 -3.92 0.88 17.34
C ASN A 599 -3.19 0.29 16.11
N HIS A 600 -3.67 0.62 14.91
CA HIS A 600 -3.16 0.12 13.63
C HIS A 600 -3.18 -1.41 13.49
N SER A 601 -4.05 -2.08 14.25
CA SER A 601 -4.07 -3.55 14.35
C SER A 601 -4.31 -4.23 13.00
N PHE A 602 -5.24 -3.72 12.20
CA PHE A 602 -5.52 -4.26 10.87
C PHE A 602 -4.34 -4.07 9.90
N ASN A 603 -3.75 -2.86 9.87
CA ASN A 603 -2.57 -2.59 9.06
C ASN A 603 -1.37 -3.48 9.45
N LYS A 604 -1.13 -3.65 10.76
CA LYS A 604 -0.07 -4.54 11.28
C LYS A 604 -0.28 -5.98 10.86
N MET A 605 -1.51 -6.46 10.94
CA MET A 605 -1.88 -7.81 10.54
C MET A 605 -1.73 -8.01 9.02
N ALA A 606 -2.30 -7.13 8.20
CA ALA A 606 -2.24 -7.24 6.75
C ALA A 606 -0.78 -7.28 6.26
N ARG A 607 0.07 -6.39 6.79
CA ARG A 607 1.51 -6.35 6.51
C ARG A 607 2.22 -7.65 6.90
N LYS A 608 1.96 -8.15 8.11
CA LYS A 608 2.61 -9.35 8.65
C LYS A 608 2.37 -10.59 7.78
N TYR A 609 1.14 -10.78 7.33
CA TYR A 609 0.74 -11.98 6.62
C TYR A 609 0.74 -11.86 5.09
N GLY A 610 1.30 -10.77 4.54
CA GLY A 610 1.35 -10.57 3.09
C GLY A 610 -0.02 -10.40 2.45
N LEU A 611 -0.96 -9.80 3.20
CA LEU A 611 -2.32 -9.50 2.80
C LEU A 611 -2.48 -8.03 2.36
N ASP A 612 -1.37 -7.40 2.07
CA ASP A 612 -1.23 -6.03 1.60
C ASP A 612 -1.20 -5.92 0.06
N GLU A 613 -1.41 -7.02 -0.67
CA GLU A 613 -1.69 -7.02 -2.10
C GLU A 613 -3.20 -6.78 -2.35
N ARG A 614 -3.56 -5.91 -3.30
CA ARG A 614 -4.91 -5.35 -3.44
C ARG A 614 -6.03 -6.38 -3.62
N ILE A 615 -5.76 -7.45 -4.40
CA ILE A 615 -6.74 -8.52 -4.59
C ILE A 615 -6.93 -9.33 -3.31
N ARG A 616 -5.84 -9.73 -2.68
CA ARG A 616 -5.89 -10.46 -1.40
C ARG A 616 -6.53 -9.63 -0.30
N PHE A 617 -6.17 -8.34 -0.25
CA PHE A 617 -6.76 -7.38 0.67
C PHE A 617 -8.29 -7.29 0.48
N SER A 618 -8.75 -7.24 -0.77
CA SER A 618 -10.18 -7.22 -1.09
C SER A 618 -10.89 -8.48 -0.59
N HIS A 619 -10.30 -9.65 -0.78
CA HIS A 619 -10.84 -10.90 -0.25
C HIS A 619 -10.87 -10.91 1.28
N LEU A 620 -9.73 -10.59 1.92
CA LEU A 620 -9.62 -10.57 3.39
C LEU A 620 -10.65 -9.64 4.00
N LEU A 621 -10.65 -8.37 3.58
CA LEU A 621 -11.53 -7.35 4.17
C LEU A 621 -13.01 -7.67 3.92
N ALA A 622 -13.36 -8.25 2.76
CA ALA A 622 -14.73 -8.70 2.50
C ALA A 622 -15.19 -9.79 3.47
N GLN A 623 -14.29 -10.72 3.82
CA GLN A 623 -14.59 -11.74 4.82
C GLN A 623 -14.74 -11.14 6.22
N GLU A 624 -13.78 -10.32 6.64
CA GLU A 624 -13.79 -9.67 7.95
C GLU A 624 -14.98 -8.73 8.14
N LEU A 625 -15.33 -7.93 7.13
CA LEU A 625 -16.51 -7.05 7.17
C LEU A 625 -17.82 -7.86 7.30
N THR A 626 -17.86 -9.06 6.73
CA THR A 626 -19.02 -9.94 6.90
C THR A 626 -19.06 -10.52 8.31
N GLU A 627 -17.94 -11.03 8.83
CA GLU A 627 -17.84 -11.62 10.18
C GLU A 627 -18.09 -10.57 11.28
N MET A 628 -17.56 -9.36 11.11
CA MET A 628 -17.71 -8.26 12.07
C MET A 628 -18.93 -7.37 11.82
N PHE A 629 -19.85 -7.79 10.98
CA PHE A 629 -21.03 -6.98 10.64
C PHE A 629 -20.68 -5.55 10.23
N MET A 630 -19.88 -5.41 9.15
CA MET A 630 -19.36 -4.14 8.65
C MET A 630 -18.52 -3.39 9.70
N ALA A 631 -17.60 -4.09 10.33
CA ALA A 631 -16.73 -3.60 11.39
C ALA A 631 -17.48 -2.96 12.58
N SER A 632 -18.67 -3.46 12.93
CA SER A 632 -19.43 -2.93 14.07
C SER A 632 -18.98 -3.51 15.41
N THR A 633 -18.39 -4.70 15.41
CA THR A 633 -17.94 -5.39 16.62
C THR A 633 -16.89 -6.45 16.26
N THR A 634 -15.96 -6.70 17.18
CA THR A 634 -15.03 -7.83 17.13
C THR A 634 -15.49 -8.99 18.01
N GLU A 635 -16.69 -8.92 18.51
CA GLU A 635 -17.27 -9.91 19.42
C GLU A 635 -18.68 -10.29 18.94
N GLU A 636 -18.99 -11.57 18.93
CA GLU A 636 -20.32 -12.07 18.59
C GLU A 636 -21.39 -11.42 19.46
N ILE A 637 -22.45 -10.90 18.86
CA ILE A 637 -23.50 -10.12 19.54
C ILE A 637 -24.14 -10.89 20.70
N GLY A 638 -24.34 -12.19 20.53
CA GLY A 638 -24.93 -13.06 21.57
C GLY A 638 -23.97 -13.47 22.69
N ARG A 639 -22.64 -13.27 22.51
CA ARG A 639 -21.58 -13.68 23.46
C ARG A 639 -21.74 -15.11 23.96
N GLY A 640 -22.09 -16.03 23.04
CA GLY A 640 -22.39 -17.40 23.39
C GLY A 640 -23.62 -17.56 24.36
N ARG A 641 -24.37 -16.49 24.60
CA ARG A 641 -25.58 -16.48 25.41
C ARG A 641 -26.82 -16.76 24.56
N GLN A 642 -27.91 -16.98 25.25
CA GLN A 642 -29.21 -17.32 24.68
C GLN A 642 -29.68 -16.36 23.61
N GLN A 643 -30.29 -16.91 22.57
CA GLN A 643 -31.04 -16.12 21.60
C GLN A 643 -32.50 -15.95 22.09
N LEU A 644 -33.03 -14.73 21.92
CA LEU A 644 -34.46 -14.47 22.08
C LEU A 644 -35.21 -15.19 20.95
N LYS A 645 -35.94 -16.24 21.32
CA LYS A 645 -36.88 -16.91 20.42
C LYS A 645 -38.28 -16.69 20.97
N ASN A 646 -39.11 -15.99 20.22
CA ASN A 646 -40.49 -15.62 20.59
C ASN A 646 -40.61 -14.89 21.95
N GLY A 647 -39.71 -13.98 22.26
CA GLY A 647 -39.70 -13.21 23.49
C GLY A 647 -39.13 -13.91 24.73
N ASN A 648 -38.76 -15.17 24.61
CA ASN A 648 -38.17 -15.98 25.69
C ASN A 648 -36.68 -16.22 25.39
N LEU A 649 -35.85 -16.08 26.44
CA LEU A 649 -34.44 -16.48 26.38
C LEU A 649 -34.37 -18.02 26.34
N VAL A 650 -33.97 -18.54 25.16
CA VAL A 650 -33.83 -20.01 24.99
C VAL A 650 -32.33 -20.32 24.96
N TRP A 651 -31.88 -21.20 25.81
CA TRP A 651 -30.52 -21.72 25.70
C TRP A 651 -30.37 -22.50 24.40
N PRO A 652 -29.26 -22.26 23.67
CA PRO A 652 -28.94 -23.19 22.60
C PRO A 652 -28.89 -24.58 23.15
N GLN A 653 -29.36 -25.56 22.39
CA GLN A 653 -29.49 -26.98 22.75
C GLN A 653 -28.35 -27.45 23.67
N PRO A 654 -28.54 -28.37 24.64
CA PRO A 654 -27.49 -28.83 25.55
C PRO A 654 -26.20 -29.27 24.88
N ALA A 655 -26.27 -29.65 23.59
CA ALA A 655 -25.10 -29.92 22.74
C ALA A 655 -24.19 -28.72 22.44
N MET A 656 -24.53 -27.52 22.91
CA MET A 656 -23.78 -26.28 22.62
C MET A 656 -23.10 -25.69 23.88
N GLU A 657 -23.02 -26.37 25.00
CA GLU A 657 -22.29 -25.90 26.18
C GLU A 657 -20.82 -25.61 25.87
N TYR A 658 -20.20 -26.38 24.96
CA TYR A 658 -18.82 -26.18 24.54
C TYR A 658 -18.62 -24.86 23.73
N TYR A 659 -19.67 -24.30 23.15
CA TYR A 659 -19.65 -23.04 22.42
C TYR A 659 -19.72 -21.81 23.32
N GLN A 660 -20.40 -21.93 24.48
CA GLN A 660 -20.80 -20.78 25.29
C GLN A 660 -19.65 -19.86 25.71
N ALA A 661 -18.50 -20.40 26.12
CA ALA A 661 -17.33 -19.63 26.50
C ALA A 661 -16.40 -19.35 25.31
N PHE A 662 -16.56 -20.07 24.20
CA PHE A 662 -15.70 -20.05 23.03
C PHE A 662 -16.43 -19.58 21.77
N TYR A 663 -17.31 -18.58 21.95
CA TYR A 663 -18.04 -17.90 20.88
C TYR A 663 -17.11 -17.05 20.01
N GLY A 664 -17.62 -16.56 18.89
CA GLY A 664 -16.86 -15.82 17.90
C GLY A 664 -16.23 -14.53 18.42
N ARG A 665 -14.91 -14.40 18.33
CA ARG A 665 -14.13 -13.21 18.70
C ARG A 665 -13.07 -12.92 17.65
N GLY A 666 -12.66 -11.63 17.60
CA GLY A 666 -11.66 -11.14 16.64
C GLY A 666 -12.25 -10.84 15.28
N HIS A 667 -11.40 -10.37 14.35
CA HIS A 667 -11.83 -9.94 13.02
C HIS A 667 -12.45 -11.07 12.20
N MET A 668 -11.95 -12.28 12.35
CA MET A 668 -12.44 -13.47 11.63
C MET A 668 -13.43 -14.30 12.45
N GLN A 669 -13.91 -13.79 13.60
CA GLN A 669 -14.83 -14.46 14.52
C GLN A 669 -14.35 -15.87 14.88
N LEU A 670 -13.12 -15.95 15.40
CA LEU A 670 -12.53 -17.22 15.83
C LEU A 670 -13.41 -17.88 16.88
N THR A 671 -13.82 -19.12 16.62
CA THR A 671 -14.81 -19.87 17.41
C THR A 671 -14.28 -21.26 17.71
N TRP A 672 -14.74 -21.87 18.77
CA TRP A 672 -14.42 -23.20 19.28
C TRP A 672 -13.09 -23.31 20.03
N PRO A 673 -13.02 -24.09 21.09
CA PRO A 673 -11.82 -24.33 21.88
C PRO A 673 -10.61 -24.74 21.05
N ASP A 674 -10.78 -25.58 20.03
CA ASP A 674 -9.70 -26.06 19.14
C ASP A 674 -9.00 -24.90 18.41
N ASN A 675 -9.75 -23.91 17.92
CA ASN A 675 -9.17 -22.77 17.24
C ASN A 675 -8.46 -21.80 18.21
N TYR A 676 -9.04 -21.59 19.41
CA TYR A 676 -8.41 -20.78 20.45
C TYR A 676 -7.11 -21.42 20.98
N GLU A 677 -7.10 -22.75 21.14
CA GLU A 677 -5.90 -23.49 21.50
C GLU A 677 -4.80 -23.30 20.47
N LYS A 678 -5.10 -23.54 19.19
CA LYS A 678 -4.13 -23.42 18.08
C LYS A 678 -3.60 -22.00 17.94
N TYR A 679 -4.46 -20.98 18.08
CA TYR A 679 -4.02 -19.59 18.06
C TYR A 679 -3.16 -19.26 19.30
N GLY A 680 -3.55 -19.72 20.48
CA GLY A 680 -2.76 -19.57 21.70
C GLY A 680 -1.38 -20.21 21.59
N ASP A 681 -1.30 -21.42 21.05
CA ASP A 681 -0.02 -22.12 20.79
C ASP A 681 0.86 -21.35 19.78
N TYR A 682 0.25 -20.71 18.79
CA TYR A 682 0.96 -19.87 17.83
C TYR A 682 1.52 -18.59 18.45
N ARG A 683 0.78 -17.98 19.38
CA ARG A 683 1.16 -16.74 20.07
C ARG A 683 2.13 -16.94 21.24
N SER A 684 2.12 -18.10 21.84
CA SER A 684 2.85 -18.40 23.08
C SER A 684 4.17 -19.13 22.80
N LYS A 685 5.09 -19.04 23.74
CA LYS A 685 6.25 -19.93 23.79
C LYS A 685 5.78 -21.35 24.07
N LYS A 686 6.43 -22.35 23.48
CA LYS A 686 6.11 -23.74 23.73
C LYS A 686 6.33 -24.06 25.22
N ASN A 687 5.39 -24.78 25.79
CA ASN A 687 5.40 -25.15 27.22
C ASN A 687 5.32 -23.97 28.22
N LEU A 688 5.08 -22.75 27.74
CA LEU A 688 4.77 -21.59 28.57
C LEU A 688 3.36 -21.11 28.21
N PRO A 689 2.32 -21.71 28.83
CA PRO A 689 0.95 -21.31 28.52
C PRO A 689 0.73 -19.84 28.84
N ASP A 690 -0.06 -19.18 28.02
CA ASP A 690 -0.34 -17.77 28.14
C ASP A 690 -1.05 -17.40 29.46
N ASN A 691 -1.80 -18.34 30.01
CA ASN A 691 -2.47 -18.20 31.32
C ASN A 691 -1.90 -19.13 32.39
N THR A 692 -0.87 -18.67 33.10
CA THR A 692 -0.22 -19.44 34.19
C THR A 692 -0.97 -19.36 35.53
N LYS A 693 -1.92 -18.40 35.66
CA LYS A 693 -2.66 -18.18 36.91
C LYS A 693 -4.00 -18.90 36.98
N GLY A 694 -4.49 -19.41 35.84
CA GLY A 694 -5.80 -20.08 35.75
C GLY A 694 -7.01 -19.16 35.97
N ILE A 695 -6.81 -17.85 35.88
CA ILE A 695 -7.86 -16.84 36.00
C ILE A 695 -8.20 -16.34 34.59
N TYR A 696 -9.44 -16.56 34.20
CA TYR A 696 -9.95 -16.16 32.89
C TYR A 696 -10.93 -15.01 33.02
N THR A 697 -10.91 -14.12 32.00
CA THR A 697 -11.84 -12.98 31.95
C THR A 697 -13.29 -13.44 31.81
N ASP A 698 -13.53 -14.53 31.05
CA ASP A 698 -14.85 -15.16 30.95
C ASP A 698 -15.06 -16.09 32.12
N GLU A 699 -16.00 -15.76 33.00
CA GLU A 699 -16.36 -16.54 34.23
C GLU A 699 -16.76 -17.98 33.95
N ARG A 700 -17.15 -18.30 32.71
CA ARG A 700 -17.50 -19.67 32.29
C ARG A 700 -16.29 -20.56 32.11
N ILE A 701 -15.08 -19.98 32.11
CA ILE A 701 -13.80 -20.71 32.08
C ILE A 701 -13.14 -20.58 33.45
N THR A 702 -12.85 -21.69 34.08
CA THR A 702 -12.11 -21.74 35.35
C THR A 702 -10.89 -22.66 35.23
N ALA A 703 -10.02 -22.64 36.20
CA ALA A 703 -8.84 -23.52 36.23
C ALA A 703 -9.20 -25.02 36.21
N SER A 704 -10.39 -25.37 36.66
CA SER A 704 -10.85 -26.77 36.70
C SER A 704 -11.90 -27.13 35.63
N SER A 705 -12.39 -26.13 34.85
CA SER A 705 -13.47 -26.43 33.90
C SER A 705 -12.99 -27.26 32.71
N THR A 706 -13.88 -28.12 32.25
CA THR A 706 -13.66 -28.96 31.06
C THR A 706 -14.61 -28.57 29.95
N HIS A 707 -14.12 -28.63 28.70
CA HIS A 707 -14.86 -28.25 27.50
C HIS A 707 -14.60 -29.21 26.33
N TYR A 708 -15.59 -29.39 25.47
CA TYR A 708 -15.40 -30.11 24.23
C TYR A 708 -14.63 -29.21 23.23
N TRP A 709 -13.60 -29.72 22.53
CA TRP A 709 -12.80 -28.97 21.58
C TRP A 709 -13.56 -28.60 20.30
N GLY A 710 -14.62 -29.26 19.99
CA GLY A 710 -15.50 -29.04 18.88
C GLY A 710 -16.86 -29.68 19.10
N ASN A 711 -17.69 -29.78 18.04
CA ASN A 711 -19.01 -30.41 18.16
C ASN A 711 -18.86 -31.90 18.53
N PRO A 712 -19.31 -32.31 19.71
CA PRO A 712 -19.18 -33.71 20.17
C PRO A 712 -19.81 -34.70 19.21
N LYS A 713 -20.99 -34.40 18.62
CA LYS A 713 -21.67 -35.28 17.66
C LYS A 713 -20.85 -35.45 16.36
N ASP A 714 -20.16 -34.42 15.88
CA ASP A 714 -19.32 -34.51 14.71
C ASP A 714 -18.05 -35.32 15.01
N GLU A 715 -17.46 -35.14 16.19
CA GLU A 715 -16.34 -35.94 16.66
C GLU A 715 -16.71 -37.41 16.78
N GLU A 716 -17.82 -37.73 17.40
CA GLU A 716 -18.31 -39.10 17.55
C GLU A 716 -18.60 -39.75 16.20
N ARG A 717 -19.21 -38.99 15.27
CA ARG A 717 -19.49 -39.50 13.91
C ARG A 717 -18.19 -39.83 13.18
N ARG A 718 -17.17 -38.96 13.30
CA ARG A 718 -15.88 -39.10 12.64
C ARG A 718 -14.99 -40.17 13.26
N THR A 719 -14.91 -40.23 14.59
CA THR A 719 -13.98 -41.11 15.32
C THR A 719 -14.60 -42.45 15.70
N LYS A 720 -15.95 -42.56 15.68
CA LYS A 720 -16.74 -43.71 16.22
C LYS A 720 -16.54 -43.95 17.71
N LYS A 721 -16.04 -42.94 18.43
CA LYS A 721 -15.82 -42.97 19.89
C LYS A 721 -16.57 -41.81 20.51
N LYS A 722 -17.01 -42.00 21.76
CA LYS A 722 -17.66 -40.92 22.52
C LYS A 722 -16.72 -39.77 22.71
N ALA A 723 -17.17 -38.55 22.42
CA ALA A 723 -16.40 -37.33 22.64
C ALA A 723 -16.18 -37.14 24.16
N ILE A 724 -14.98 -36.73 24.53
CA ILE A 724 -14.58 -36.53 25.93
C ILE A 724 -14.19 -35.06 26.12
N PRO A 725 -14.77 -34.32 27.07
CA PRO A 725 -14.36 -32.98 27.38
C PRO A 725 -12.95 -32.99 27.98
N LYS A 726 -12.16 -31.94 27.68
CA LYS A 726 -10.78 -31.74 28.13
C LYS A 726 -10.70 -30.50 28.99
N GLN A 727 -9.78 -30.48 29.95
CA GLN A 727 -9.49 -29.30 30.74
C GLN A 727 -8.88 -28.20 29.91
N TRP A 728 -9.39 -26.98 30.11
CA TRP A 728 -8.87 -25.82 29.35
C TRP A 728 -7.55 -25.29 29.92
N TYR A 729 -7.48 -25.17 31.22
CA TYR A 729 -6.27 -24.67 31.87
C TYR A 729 -5.09 -25.63 31.76
N PRO A 730 -3.87 -25.15 31.55
CA PRO A 730 -3.42 -23.79 31.29
C PRO A 730 -3.42 -23.52 29.77
N ARG A 731 -4.26 -22.62 29.33
CA ARG A 731 -4.37 -22.26 27.90
C ARG A 731 -4.69 -20.79 27.73
N TYR A 732 -4.68 -20.35 26.47
CA TYR A 732 -4.96 -18.99 26.07
C TYR A 732 -6.32 -18.49 26.60
N ASP A 733 -6.35 -17.26 27.13
CA ASP A 733 -7.62 -16.64 27.52
C ASP A 733 -8.35 -16.09 26.28
N PRO A 734 -9.51 -16.67 25.90
CA PRO A 734 -10.25 -16.26 24.71
C PRO A 734 -10.65 -14.78 24.68
N ALA A 735 -10.86 -14.16 25.85
CA ALA A 735 -11.23 -12.74 25.94
C ALA A 735 -10.14 -11.79 25.40
N ARG A 736 -8.88 -12.20 25.41
CA ARG A 736 -7.76 -11.41 24.88
C ARG A 736 -7.89 -11.10 23.38
N LEU A 737 -8.73 -11.84 22.65
CA LEU A 737 -9.06 -11.53 21.26
C LEU A 737 -9.96 -10.30 21.10
N VAL A 738 -10.59 -9.83 22.16
CA VAL A 738 -11.40 -8.62 22.17
C VAL A 738 -10.66 -7.47 22.87
N GLU A 739 -10.01 -7.81 23.98
CA GLU A 739 -9.33 -6.83 24.84
C GLU A 739 -8.08 -6.24 24.18
N ILE A 740 -7.33 -7.05 23.41
CA ILE A 740 -6.09 -6.66 22.74
C ILE A 740 -6.36 -6.50 21.24
N PRO A 741 -6.42 -5.24 20.72
CA PRO A 741 -6.75 -5.00 19.32
C PRO A 741 -5.84 -5.73 18.34
N TYR A 742 -4.56 -5.83 18.64
CA TYR A 742 -3.60 -6.58 17.82
C TYR A 742 -3.98 -8.05 17.71
N ASN A 743 -4.29 -8.71 18.80
CA ASN A 743 -4.70 -10.13 18.79
C ASN A 743 -6.00 -10.33 18.02
N SER A 744 -6.91 -9.36 18.11
CA SER A 744 -8.17 -9.37 17.36
C SER A 744 -7.95 -9.47 15.85
N ALA A 745 -7.07 -8.63 15.32
CA ALA A 745 -6.72 -8.64 13.90
C ALA A 745 -5.78 -9.80 13.55
N ASP A 746 -4.70 -10.01 14.35
CA ASP A 746 -3.67 -11.03 14.12
C ASP A 746 -4.26 -12.45 14.03
N SER A 747 -5.31 -12.74 14.81
CA SER A 747 -6.02 -14.02 14.72
C SER A 747 -6.66 -14.26 13.36
N GLY A 748 -7.13 -13.20 12.69
CA GLY A 748 -7.66 -13.27 11.32
C GLY A 748 -6.58 -13.60 10.31
N GLY A 749 -5.44 -12.91 10.37
CA GLY A 749 -4.30 -13.19 9.51
C GLY A 749 -3.68 -14.56 9.75
N TRP A 750 -3.53 -14.98 11.01
CA TRP A 750 -3.11 -16.34 11.35
C TRP A 750 -4.07 -17.39 10.79
N TYR A 751 -5.38 -17.16 10.96
CA TYR A 751 -6.39 -18.06 10.41
C TYR A 751 -6.23 -18.20 8.90
N TRP A 752 -6.00 -17.09 8.21
CA TRP A 752 -5.80 -17.06 6.76
C TRP A 752 -4.58 -17.89 6.34
N VAL A 753 -3.40 -17.64 6.90
CA VAL A 753 -2.17 -18.35 6.47
C VAL A 753 -2.13 -19.81 6.91
N SER A 754 -2.84 -20.18 7.96
CA SER A 754 -2.89 -21.55 8.48
C SER A 754 -3.88 -22.47 7.75
N LYS A 755 -4.78 -21.92 6.91
CA LYS A 755 -5.84 -22.71 6.25
C LYS A 755 -5.44 -23.16 4.86
N THR A 756 -5.66 -24.44 4.61
CA THR A 756 -5.45 -25.08 3.31
C THR A 756 -6.62 -25.97 2.95
N ILE A 757 -6.79 -26.23 1.68
CA ILE A 757 -7.70 -27.22 1.14
C ILE A 757 -6.93 -28.19 0.23
N ASN A 758 -7.32 -29.46 0.21
CA ASN A 758 -6.71 -30.45 -0.67
C ASN A 758 -7.01 -30.12 -2.15
N GLY A 759 -5.98 -29.85 -2.91
CA GLY A 759 -6.01 -29.71 -4.36
C GLY A 759 -5.46 -30.94 -5.08
N LYS A 760 -5.43 -30.92 -6.40
CA LYS A 760 -4.88 -32.01 -7.24
C LYS A 760 -3.37 -32.20 -7.02
N THR A 761 -2.66 -31.16 -6.63
CA THR A 761 -1.20 -31.11 -6.48
C THR A 761 -0.73 -31.00 -5.02
N GLY A 762 -1.62 -31.21 -4.05
CA GLY A 762 -1.35 -31.08 -2.62
C GLY A 762 -2.27 -30.09 -1.93
N GLN A 763 -1.88 -29.61 -0.77
CA GLN A 763 -2.62 -28.60 -0.03
C GLN A 763 -2.41 -27.23 -0.66
N ILE A 764 -3.48 -26.46 -0.78
CA ILE A 764 -3.48 -25.10 -1.40
C ILE A 764 -3.99 -24.12 -0.34
N ASN A 765 -3.22 -23.09 -0.06
CA ASN A 765 -3.59 -22.03 0.89
C ASN A 765 -4.70 -21.13 0.33
N ILE A 766 -5.41 -20.46 1.23
CA ILE A 766 -6.44 -19.46 0.89
C ILE A 766 -5.88 -18.41 -0.08
N SER A 767 -4.64 -17.94 0.12
CA SER A 767 -3.99 -16.91 -0.71
C SER A 767 -3.99 -17.29 -2.19
N ARG A 768 -3.72 -18.55 -2.53
CA ARG A 768 -3.74 -19.03 -3.95
C ARG A 768 -5.14 -18.99 -4.55
N HIS A 769 -6.18 -19.15 -3.74
CA HIS A 769 -7.55 -19.00 -4.21
C HIS A 769 -7.90 -17.52 -4.42
N ALA A 770 -7.46 -16.65 -3.53
CA ALA A 770 -7.61 -15.19 -3.67
C ALA A 770 -6.88 -14.65 -4.91
N ASP A 771 -5.67 -15.11 -5.18
CA ASP A 771 -4.86 -14.70 -6.34
C ASP A 771 -5.49 -15.02 -7.70
N ARG A 772 -6.52 -15.87 -7.75
CA ARG A 772 -7.29 -16.13 -8.98
C ARG A 772 -8.22 -14.99 -9.36
N GLY A 773 -8.22 -13.90 -8.62
CA GLY A 773 -9.09 -12.75 -8.84
C GLY A 773 -10.44 -12.86 -8.15
N LEU A 774 -11.46 -12.22 -8.70
CA LEU A 774 -12.73 -11.96 -8.03
C LEU A 774 -13.92 -12.70 -8.64
N SER A 775 -13.65 -13.77 -9.38
CA SER A 775 -14.72 -14.63 -9.87
C SER A 775 -15.55 -15.22 -8.70
N SER A 776 -16.79 -15.55 -8.96
CA SER A 776 -17.66 -16.19 -7.95
C SER A 776 -17.05 -17.49 -7.39
N ASP A 777 -16.29 -18.24 -8.21
CA ASP A 777 -15.58 -19.44 -7.77
C ASP A 777 -14.44 -19.07 -6.78
N ALA A 778 -13.60 -18.08 -7.12
CA ALA A 778 -12.49 -17.67 -6.26
C ALA A 778 -12.99 -17.15 -4.90
N VAL A 779 -13.93 -16.20 -4.90
CA VAL A 779 -14.53 -15.66 -3.66
C VAL A 779 -15.26 -16.76 -2.90
N GLY A 780 -15.95 -17.66 -3.61
CA GLY A 780 -16.66 -18.79 -3.02
C GLY A 780 -15.72 -19.77 -2.30
N ARG A 781 -14.58 -20.10 -2.89
CA ARG A 781 -13.58 -20.97 -2.25
C ARG A 781 -13.00 -20.36 -1.00
N VAL A 782 -12.62 -19.08 -1.06
CA VAL A 782 -12.15 -18.33 0.12
C VAL A 782 -13.24 -18.35 1.21
N SER A 783 -14.49 -18.05 0.86
CA SER A 783 -15.61 -18.04 1.82
C SER A 783 -15.83 -19.40 2.49
N VAL A 784 -15.78 -20.49 1.73
CA VAL A 784 -15.93 -21.86 2.26
C VAL A 784 -14.79 -22.22 3.21
N MET A 785 -13.56 -21.81 2.90
CA MET A 785 -12.41 -22.08 3.76
C MET A 785 -12.47 -21.31 5.09
N ILE A 786 -13.10 -20.15 5.10
CA ILE A 786 -13.24 -19.32 6.30
C ILE A 786 -14.43 -19.75 7.14
N ASN A 787 -15.61 -19.84 6.54
CA ASN A 787 -16.85 -20.08 7.28
C ASN A 787 -17.34 -21.54 7.24
N GLY A 788 -16.75 -22.39 6.40
CA GLY A 788 -17.17 -23.79 6.23
C GLY A 788 -18.54 -23.98 5.57
N GLY A 789 -19.26 -22.92 5.29
CA GLY A 789 -20.62 -22.92 4.78
C GLY A 789 -20.98 -21.76 3.89
N GLY A 790 -22.27 -21.48 3.75
CA GLY A 790 -22.76 -20.43 2.89
C GLY A 790 -23.28 -19.18 3.59
N ASN A 791 -22.99 -19.01 4.87
CA ASN A 791 -23.46 -17.85 5.63
C ASN A 791 -22.78 -16.57 5.15
N GLY A 792 -23.57 -15.52 4.88
CA GLY A 792 -23.05 -14.26 4.37
C GLY A 792 -22.42 -14.31 2.96
N TYR A 793 -22.67 -15.39 2.19
CA TYR A 793 -21.97 -15.59 0.91
C TYR A 793 -22.19 -14.46 -0.10
N PHE A 794 -23.41 -13.95 -0.20
CA PHE A 794 -23.70 -12.84 -1.09
C PHE A 794 -23.07 -11.53 -0.62
N ASP A 795 -23.02 -11.30 0.70
CA ASP A 795 -22.31 -10.16 1.27
C ASP A 795 -20.82 -10.23 0.98
N ARG A 796 -20.19 -11.38 1.18
CA ARG A 796 -18.78 -11.59 0.91
C ARG A 796 -18.42 -11.32 -0.55
N GLN A 797 -19.23 -11.78 -1.50
CA GLN A 797 -19.03 -11.51 -2.91
C GLN A 797 -19.28 -10.04 -3.27
N SER A 798 -20.36 -9.45 -2.75
CA SER A 798 -20.69 -8.05 -2.98
C SER A 798 -19.61 -7.12 -2.42
N PHE A 799 -19.13 -7.39 -1.21
CA PHE A 799 -18.05 -6.62 -0.59
C PHE A 799 -16.73 -6.78 -1.34
N ALA A 800 -16.36 -8.01 -1.71
CA ALA A 800 -15.14 -8.23 -2.49
C ALA A 800 -15.18 -7.49 -3.84
N THR A 801 -16.32 -7.47 -4.50
CA THR A 801 -16.54 -6.75 -5.76
C THR A 801 -16.45 -5.24 -5.55
N PHE A 802 -17.08 -4.70 -4.49
CA PHE A 802 -16.98 -3.29 -4.12
C PHE A 802 -15.54 -2.88 -3.83
N LEU A 803 -14.85 -3.64 -2.98
CA LEU A 803 -13.47 -3.37 -2.58
C LEU A 803 -12.52 -3.37 -3.78
N ALA A 804 -12.65 -4.35 -4.65
CA ALA A 804 -11.82 -4.43 -5.85
C ALA A 804 -12.10 -3.28 -6.83
N ASN A 805 -13.35 -2.91 -7.04
CA ASN A 805 -13.70 -1.75 -7.86
C ASN A 805 -13.07 -0.48 -7.31
N PHE A 806 -12.98 -0.36 -5.99
CA PHE A 806 -12.34 0.78 -5.34
C PHE A 806 -10.80 0.70 -5.39
N LEU A 807 -10.21 -0.44 -5.06
CA LEU A 807 -8.75 -0.60 -4.87
C LEU A 807 -7.96 -0.73 -6.18
N LEU A 808 -8.52 -1.39 -7.20
CA LEU A 808 -7.84 -1.59 -8.48
C LEU A 808 -7.82 -0.30 -9.33
N ASN A 809 -7.04 -0.30 -10.40
CA ASN A 809 -6.80 0.89 -11.21
C ASN A 809 -7.92 1.22 -12.21
N GLY A 810 -8.99 0.44 -12.28
CA GLY A 810 -10.16 0.77 -13.09
C GLY A 810 -10.88 2.02 -12.62
N ARG A 811 -11.66 2.64 -13.51
CA ARG A 811 -12.59 3.72 -13.17
C ARG A 811 -13.59 3.23 -12.13
N LEU A 812 -13.99 4.10 -11.20
CA LEU A 812 -15.10 3.77 -10.32
C LEU A 812 -16.35 3.55 -11.16
N ALA A 813 -16.96 2.36 -11.01
CA ALA A 813 -18.19 2.06 -11.70
C ALA A 813 -19.35 2.90 -11.15
N ASP A 814 -20.35 3.12 -11.99
CA ASP A 814 -21.56 3.80 -11.58
C ASP A 814 -22.31 3.04 -10.48
N ARG A 815 -23.13 3.75 -9.72
CA ARG A 815 -24.01 3.15 -8.72
C ARG A 815 -24.98 2.17 -9.37
N ASN A 816 -25.35 1.14 -8.62
CA ASN A 816 -26.39 0.16 -9.00
C ASN A 816 -26.02 -0.79 -10.15
N ILE A 817 -24.77 -1.15 -10.29
CA ILE A 817 -24.39 -2.24 -11.20
C ILE A 817 -24.94 -3.55 -10.67
N ILE A 818 -25.73 -4.24 -11.48
CA ILE A 818 -26.25 -5.56 -11.13
C ILE A 818 -25.17 -6.60 -11.37
N LYS A 819 -24.85 -7.35 -10.32
CA LYS A 819 -23.91 -8.48 -10.38
C LYS A 819 -24.65 -9.80 -10.18
N HIS A 820 -24.33 -10.78 -10.99
CA HIS A 820 -24.78 -12.16 -10.76
C HIS A 820 -23.85 -12.84 -9.78
N ILE A 821 -24.39 -13.19 -8.62
CA ILE A 821 -23.66 -13.83 -7.54
C ILE A 821 -24.10 -15.29 -7.49
N THR A 822 -23.14 -16.19 -7.62
CA THR A 822 -23.38 -17.62 -7.64
C THR A 822 -22.88 -18.24 -6.35
N ARG A 823 -23.74 -19.01 -5.68
CA ARG A 823 -23.40 -19.80 -4.50
C ARG A 823 -23.50 -21.27 -4.81
N ASN A 824 -22.47 -22.02 -4.50
CA ASN A 824 -22.48 -23.48 -4.54
C ASN A 824 -22.47 -24.01 -3.11
N ASN A 825 -23.48 -24.77 -2.71
CA ASN A 825 -23.59 -25.40 -1.40
C ASN A 825 -23.33 -26.91 -1.45
N GLY A 826 -22.50 -27.36 -2.41
CA GLY A 826 -22.13 -28.75 -2.57
C GLY A 826 -23.05 -29.54 -3.53
N LYS A 827 -24.35 -29.28 -3.49
CA LYS A 827 -25.33 -29.97 -4.34
C LYS A 827 -26.15 -29.02 -5.21
N ASN A 828 -26.39 -27.80 -4.71
CA ASN A 828 -27.24 -26.83 -5.40
C ASN A 828 -26.44 -25.58 -5.75
N LEU A 829 -26.52 -25.17 -7.01
CA LEU A 829 -26.03 -23.90 -7.48
C LEU A 829 -27.13 -22.86 -7.33
N ILE A 830 -26.89 -21.82 -6.54
CA ILE A 830 -27.83 -20.71 -6.36
C ILE A 830 -27.22 -19.50 -7.05
N THR A 831 -27.94 -18.95 -8.01
CA THR A 831 -27.56 -17.71 -8.68
C THR A 831 -28.58 -16.62 -8.34
N LYS A 832 -28.11 -15.46 -7.98
CA LYS A 832 -28.92 -14.29 -7.68
C LYS A 832 -28.30 -13.03 -8.26
N SER A 833 -29.10 -12.18 -8.85
CA SER A 833 -28.69 -10.83 -9.24
C SER A 833 -28.84 -9.89 -8.05
N ILE A 834 -27.79 -9.16 -7.74
CA ILE A 834 -27.77 -8.19 -6.64
C ILE A 834 -27.24 -6.88 -7.18
N ALA A 835 -27.97 -5.79 -6.91
CA ALA A 835 -27.47 -4.45 -7.16
C ALA A 835 -26.41 -4.12 -6.11
N VAL A 836 -25.17 -3.99 -6.55
CA VAL A 836 -24.05 -3.65 -5.66
C VAL A 836 -23.82 -2.14 -5.73
N ASP A 837 -23.93 -1.48 -4.57
CA ASP A 837 -23.62 -0.05 -4.45
C ASP A 837 -22.09 0.12 -4.40
N PHE A 838 -21.53 0.69 -5.46
CA PHE A 838 -20.10 0.99 -5.55
C PHE A 838 -19.71 2.35 -4.98
N SER A 839 -20.66 3.09 -4.40
CA SER A 839 -20.35 4.38 -3.80
C SER A 839 -19.51 4.23 -2.54
N PRO A 840 -18.27 4.76 -2.50
CA PRO A 840 -17.46 4.72 -1.29
C PRO A 840 -18.03 5.66 -0.22
N GLN A 841 -17.68 5.42 1.02
CA GLN A 841 -17.96 6.33 2.13
C GLN A 841 -17.09 7.59 1.97
N ARG A 842 -17.73 8.74 1.81
CA ARG A 842 -17.06 10.02 1.64
C ARG A 842 -17.78 11.10 2.42
N ASN A 843 -17.04 12.11 2.83
CA ASN A 843 -17.62 13.30 3.43
C ASN A 843 -18.08 14.24 2.29
N GLU A 844 -19.35 14.15 1.93
CA GLU A 844 -19.93 14.87 0.77
C GLU A 844 -20.48 16.27 1.15
N LYS A 845 -20.10 16.85 2.30
CA LYS A 845 -20.62 18.15 2.72
C LYS A 845 -19.72 19.31 2.35
#